data_b5b27a7dba357721f143631f70c9f136
#
_entry.id   b5b27a7dba357721f143631f70c9f136
#
_cell.length_a   1.000
_cell.length_b   1.000
_cell.length_c   1.000
_cell.angle_alpha   90.00
_cell.angle_beta   90.00
_cell.angle_gamma   90.00
#
_symmetry.space_group_name_H-M   'P 1'
#
loop_
_entity.id
_entity.type
_entity.pdbx_description
1 polymer ?
#
loop_
_entity_poly.entity_id
_entity_poly.type
_entity_poly.pdbx_seq_one_letter_code
_entity_poly.pdbx_strand_id
1 'polypeptide(L)'
;MQKVLRKRIWRDFKSNLPRYLALSLLIILAMYLVVSLVGAAETIIRGSENADSRQCVEDGDFSLFVPMKDEEMEDLEADGVTIEPQFYMDYDIDEDHTLRIFANRDEINKINLVKGTLAKKGNELVVERQFAEKNGISVGDVLTFGGREFTITGIGTTPDYDNVLKSLGDTGCDCLHFGTGFVAADVYDTLRAEEKSIKSEEYYYAYRLNGAMTDDELKDRLEELEFTSGDVEDPFFQEYWDRTMGQKDDLIDGIQELLDGAKELKDGLAELTDHNSELTDASGEILESYLKEANKTLKNYGVEELTKDNFEAVLQSEIDSADNAILRFSYKDLLLQLKELKSFDDGIIEYTDGTKEAEDGSDKLLDGIQELKDETDDMIDDIFSEDAQNLMTFVKAGDNARIQAASGDQELYRSVGTIAGAILLILISYVLSVFVVHSIDQESAVIGALYALGVKRKNLMAHYVTLPTVITLFSGLIGTLLGYSSLGVPIQMQDCYNYYSLPDLDVIYMPYLFIYGIVVPPVISIIVNSLVIRKRLSKPVLTMIRNEQKVGKGKDIKLGNMSFMNLFKIRQMLRESRTGFTVVFGMFVSLLLAMMSLEIYTYCANVNRDYVNDTKYEYMYTYKYPTEEVPEGGYEAYAKTLKKKIYGYNFDITVMGLTENNPFFDVDLSDSSSKVAISSSIAYKYGLGVGDTLTLKDDEADKIYAFEIASVAQYAPSFIVFMPYDKALELFDEPEDYFNVVFSNHALDIETGRLYATTTKTDVKKAAGIFSDIMQGMILTIGGVSVLIFIVVMYLMMKVMIDRSSFNIALIKIFGYRNKEVKKMYLDGNFYIITIGALISIPLTKWIMDVAYEPAFVPNIACGIDKSFPFWMYLAIFAGILILYFIINHLLIRRIRKMVPAEVLKNRE
;
A
#
# COMPACT_ATOMS: atom_id res chain seq x y z
N MET A 1 -4.24 -53.54 26.13
CA MET A 1 -4.38 -54.04 24.76
C MET A 1 -3.88 -55.46 24.66
N GLN A 2 -4.67 -56.39 24.10
CA GLN A 2 -4.29 -57.83 24.05
C GLN A 2 -3.06 -58.03 23.15
N LYS A 3 -2.14 -58.94 23.50
CA LYS A 3 -0.91 -59.24 22.75
C LYS A 3 -1.17 -59.49 21.25
N VAL A 4 -2.31 -60.09 20.92
CA VAL A 4 -2.75 -60.38 19.55
C VAL A 4 -3.00 -59.09 18.74
N LEU A 5 -3.65 -58.09 19.34
CA LEU A 5 -3.92 -56.79 18.64
C LEU A 5 -2.62 -56.03 18.39
N ARG A 6 -1.59 -56.14 19.27
CA ARG A 6 -0.28 -55.48 19.01
C ARG A 6 0.47 -56.13 17.83
N LYS A 7 0.46 -57.44 17.72
CA LYS A 7 1.09 -58.14 16.57
C LYS A 7 0.37 -57.79 15.26
N ARG A 8 -0.95 -57.57 15.33
CA ARG A 8 -1.75 -57.19 14.17
C ARG A 8 -1.38 -55.77 13.64
N ILE A 9 -1.10 -54.78 14.50
CA ILE A 9 -0.66 -53.46 14.10
C ILE A 9 0.53 -53.53 13.12
N TRP A 10 1.54 -54.33 13.47
CA TRP A 10 2.74 -54.50 12.63
C TRP A 10 2.46 -55.18 11.29
N ARG A 11 1.55 -56.13 11.25
CA ARG A 11 1.10 -56.79 10.01
C ARG A 11 0.31 -55.82 9.12
N ASP A 12 -0.59 -55.04 9.71
CA ASP A 12 -1.40 -54.05 9.03
C ASP A 12 -0.51 -52.94 8.44
N PHE A 13 0.53 -52.53 9.17
CA PHE A 13 1.54 -51.60 8.65
C PHE A 13 2.25 -52.17 7.41
N LYS A 14 2.77 -53.39 7.47
CA LYS A 14 3.48 -54.01 6.34
C LYS A 14 2.58 -54.25 5.14
N SER A 15 1.35 -54.68 5.35
CA SER A 15 0.41 -54.96 4.25
C SER A 15 -0.06 -53.70 3.54
N ASN A 16 -0.08 -52.55 4.22
CA ASN A 16 -0.52 -51.26 3.71
C ASN A 16 0.60 -50.21 3.60
N LEU A 17 1.86 -50.66 3.60
CA LEU A 17 3.06 -49.82 3.63
C LEU A 17 3.00 -48.63 2.62
N PRO A 18 2.67 -48.81 1.32
CA PRO A 18 2.62 -47.67 0.39
C PRO A 18 1.58 -46.62 0.72
N ARG A 19 0.53 -47.02 1.46
CA ARG A 19 -0.53 -46.09 1.89
C ARG A 19 -0.06 -45.26 3.10
N TYR A 20 0.61 -45.88 4.04
CA TYR A 20 1.17 -45.23 5.21
C TYR A 20 2.36 -44.33 4.84
N LEU A 21 3.19 -44.76 3.88
CA LEU A 21 4.26 -43.90 3.36
C LEU A 21 3.73 -42.63 2.66
N ALA A 22 2.66 -42.78 1.87
CA ALA A 22 2.05 -41.58 1.23
C ALA A 22 1.44 -40.61 2.26
N LEU A 23 0.79 -41.15 3.30
CA LEU A 23 0.28 -40.34 4.42
C LEU A 23 1.42 -39.69 5.20
N SER A 24 2.49 -40.42 5.48
CA SER A 24 3.69 -39.93 6.15
C SER A 24 4.31 -38.77 5.32
N LEU A 25 4.49 -38.97 4.02
CA LEU A 25 5.04 -37.97 3.13
C LEU A 25 4.18 -36.70 3.10
N LEU A 26 2.84 -36.84 3.05
CA LEU A 26 1.93 -35.71 3.14
C LEU A 26 2.16 -34.86 4.40
N ILE A 27 2.29 -35.51 5.56
CA ILE A 27 2.46 -34.82 6.84
C ILE A 27 3.85 -34.23 6.94
N ILE A 28 4.89 -34.94 6.48
CA ILE A 28 6.26 -34.42 6.45
C ILE A 28 6.33 -33.14 5.62
N LEU A 29 5.79 -33.16 4.38
CA LEU A 29 5.77 -31.99 3.50
C LEU A 29 4.97 -30.84 4.10
N ALA A 30 3.83 -31.13 4.73
CA ALA A 30 3.00 -30.14 5.36
C ALA A 30 3.71 -29.45 6.54
N MET A 31 4.33 -30.21 7.42
CA MET A 31 5.05 -29.64 8.58
C MET A 31 6.34 -28.95 8.16
N TYR A 32 7.05 -29.50 7.18
CA TYR A 32 8.22 -28.86 6.57
C TYR A 32 7.86 -27.48 6.04
N LEU A 33 6.80 -27.36 5.23
CA LEU A 33 6.41 -26.09 4.63
C LEU A 33 6.12 -25.03 5.68
N VAL A 34 5.28 -25.35 6.65
CA VAL A 34 4.88 -24.37 7.67
C VAL A 34 6.05 -23.98 8.57
N VAL A 35 6.84 -24.96 9.03
CA VAL A 35 7.98 -24.70 9.92
C VAL A 35 9.09 -23.94 9.20
N SER A 36 9.34 -24.23 7.93
CA SER A 36 10.37 -23.48 7.16
C SER A 36 9.98 -22.03 6.91
N LEU A 37 8.74 -21.77 6.44
CA LEU A 37 8.27 -20.41 6.16
C LEU A 37 8.09 -19.60 7.44
N VAL A 38 7.29 -20.10 8.38
CA VAL A 38 7.00 -19.34 9.61
C VAL A 38 8.23 -19.26 10.49
N GLY A 39 9.08 -20.30 10.51
CA GLY A 39 10.32 -20.29 11.28
C GLY A 39 11.36 -19.30 10.74
N ALA A 40 11.44 -19.11 9.43
CA ALA A 40 12.29 -18.08 8.81
C ALA A 40 11.77 -16.69 9.17
N ALA A 41 10.47 -16.44 8.96
CA ALA A 41 9.84 -15.17 9.30
C ALA A 41 10.05 -14.81 10.78
N GLU A 42 9.77 -15.71 11.70
CA GLU A 42 9.98 -15.48 13.14
C GLU A 42 11.46 -15.25 13.50
N THR A 43 12.38 -15.89 12.80
CA THR A 43 13.82 -15.71 13.04
C THR A 43 14.24 -14.29 12.65
N ILE A 44 13.77 -13.78 11.52
CA ILE A 44 14.11 -12.43 11.05
C ILE A 44 13.41 -11.37 11.90
N ILE A 45 12.09 -11.49 12.13
CA ILE A 45 11.33 -10.54 12.95
C ILE A 45 11.95 -10.41 14.34
N ARG A 46 12.19 -11.53 15.04
CA ARG A 46 12.81 -11.49 16.37
C ARG A 46 14.29 -11.15 16.33
N GLY A 47 14.96 -11.43 15.24
CA GLY A 47 16.34 -11.00 15.00
C GLY A 47 16.43 -9.49 14.94
N SER A 48 15.51 -8.84 14.23
CA SER A 48 15.38 -7.38 14.17
C SER A 48 14.98 -6.78 15.53
N GLU A 49 13.98 -7.36 16.22
CA GLU A 49 13.62 -6.94 17.59
C GLU A 49 14.78 -7.07 18.59
N ASN A 50 15.61 -8.11 18.46
CA ASN A 50 16.81 -8.29 19.31
C ASN A 50 17.95 -7.35 18.91
N ALA A 51 17.96 -6.85 17.67
CA ALA A 51 18.93 -5.85 17.21
C ALA A 51 18.78 -4.54 17.99
N ASP A 52 17.54 -4.15 18.35
CA ASP A 52 17.30 -2.99 19.20
C ASP A 52 18.14 -3.00 20.47
N SER A 53 18.23 -4.13 21.13
CA SER A 53 19.02 -4.27 22.37
C SER A 53 20.54 -4.24 22.16
N ARG A 54 21.03 -4.53 20.94
CA ARG A 54 22.48 -4.60 20.60
C ARG A 54 22.99 -3.38 19.88
N GLN A 55 22.18 -2.87 18.94
CA GLN A 55 22.54 -1.78 18.05
C GLN A 55 21.91 -0.45 18.48
N CYS A 56 21.06 -0.46 19.52
CA CYS A 56 20.35 0.73 20.02
C CYS A 56 19.59 1.42 18.88
N VAL A 57 18.65 0.70 18.26
CA VAL A 57 17.86 1.25 17.15
C VAL A 57 17.16 2.53 17.59
N GLU A 58 17.14 3.54 16.76
CA GLU A 58 16.47 4.81 17.00
C GLU A 58 14.95 4.64 17.17
N ASP A 59 14.32 5.54 17.91
CA ASP A 59 12.86 5.70 17.95
C ASP A 59 12.37 6.53 16.75
N GLY A 60 13.25 7.32 16.17
CA GLY A 60 13.08 8.07 14.93
C GLY A 60 14.28 8.94 14.63
N ASP A 61 14.21 9.67 13.52
CA ASP A 61 15.20 10.63 13.08
C ASP A 61 14.54 11.96 12.70
N PHE A 62 15.34 13.02 12.71
CA PHE A 62 14.96 14.32 12.19
C PHE A 62 16.15 14.98 11.48
N SER A 63 15.86 15.88 10.56
CA SER A 63 16.88 16.69 9.89
C SER A 63 16.64 18.17 10.07
N LEU A 64 17.71 18.93 10.10
CA LEU A 64 17.71 20.38 10.32
C LEU A 64 18.41 21.08 9.13
N PHE A 65 18.05 22.34 8.90
CA PHE A 65 18.76 23.20 7.92
C PHE A 65 20.15 23.60 8.41
N VAL A 66 20.28 23.84 9.72
CA VAL A 66 21.51 24.23 10.39
C VAL A 66 21.74 23.30 11.57
N PRO A 67 22.98 22.89 11.85
CA PRO A 67 23.26 22.04 13.00
C PRO A 67 22.73 22.64 14.31
N MET A 68 22.13 21.80 15.15
CA MET A 68 21.68 22.15 16.49
C MET A 68 22.85 22.64 17.33
N LYS A 69 22.64 23.70 18.13
CA LYS A 69 23.62 24.21 19.05
C LYS A 69 23.84 23.24 20.21
N ASP A 70 25.07 23.21 20.74
CA ASP A 70 25.40 22.32 21.86
C ASP A 70 24.48 22.52 23.07
N GLU A 71 24.06 23.75 23.35
CA GLU A 71 23.12 24.09 24.46
C GLU A 71 21.74 23.49 24.24
N GLU A 72 21.20 23.51 22.99
CA GLU A 72 19.90 22.95 22.62
C GLU A 72 19.92 21.41 22.73
N MET A 73 21.03 20.79 22.35
CA MET A 73 21.22 19.35 22.47
C MET A 73 21.32 18.91 23.93
N GLU A 74 22.12 19.65 24.76
CA GLU A 74 22.25 19.39 26.19
C GLU A 74 20.91 19.53 26.94
N ASP A 75 20.05 20.46 26.54
CA ASP A 75 18.72 20.64 27.13
C ASP A 75 17.80 19.44 26.84
N LEU A 76 17.78 18.92 25.62
CA LEU A 76 16.99 17.72 25.27
C LEU A 76 17.53 16.46 25.96
N GLU A 77 18.86 16.34 26.08
CA GLU A 77 19.50 15.24 26.81
C GLU A 77 19.20 15.31 28.33
N ALA A 78 19.16 16.52 28.91
CA ALA A 78 18.80 16.71 30.31
C ALA A 78 17.36 16.29 30.61
N ASP A 79 16.46 16.38 29.62
CA ASP A 79 15.09 15.89 29.72
C ASP A 79 14.99 14.36 29.46
N GLY A 80 16.11 13.69 29.20
CA GLY A 80 16.19 12.22 29.12
C GLY A 80 16.07 11.63 27.72
N VAL A 81 16.07 12.47 26.69
CA VAL A 81 16.18 12.03 25.29
C VAL A 81 17.64 11.79 24.96
N THR A 82 17.97 10.70 24.30
CA THR A 82 19.30 10.49 23.73
C THR A 82 19.28 10.93 22.28
N ILE A 83 20.19 11.80 21.87
CA ILE A 83 20.32 12.30 20.50
C ILE A 83 21.74 12.06 20.02
N GLU A 84 21.88 11.51 18.81
CA GLU A 84 23.18 11.31 18.18
C GLU A 84 23.20 11.93 16.77
N PRO A 85 24.11 12.89 16.51
CA PRO A 85 24.31 13.42 15.15
C PRO A 85 24.76 12.31 14.20
N GLN A 86 24.03 12.12 13.11
CA GLN A 86 24.32 11.15 12.06
C GLN A 86 24.43 11.85 10.70
N PHE A 87 25.26 12.91 10.68
CA PHE A 87 25.50 13.70 9.48
C PHE A 87 26.14 12.87 8.38
N TYR A 88 25.84 13.19 7.13
CA TYR A 88 26.40 12.47 6.02
C TYR A 88 26.72 13.35 4.81
N MET A 89 27.63 12.83 4.00
CA MET A 89 27.98 13.38 2.70
C MET A 89 27.99 12.27 1.66
N ASP A 90 27.46 12.55 0.48
CA ASP A 90 27.45 11.62 -0.65
C ASP A 90 28.68 11.85 -1.55
N TYR A 91 29.36 10.75 -1.93
CA TYR A 91 30.53 10.76 -2.80
C TYR A 91 30.35 9.78 -3.95
N ASP A 92 30.68 10.21 -5.17
CA ASP A 92 30.81 9.27 -6.28
C ASP A 92 32.17 8.54 -6.19
N ILE A 93 32.14 7.21 -6.32
CA ILE A 93 33.30 6.35 -6.45
C ILE A 93 33.75 6.33 -7.91
N ASP A 94 32.75 6.26 -8.81
CA ASP A 94 32.88 6.33 -10.27
C ASP A 94 31.58 6.88 -10.89
N GLU A 95 31.42 6.76 -12.22
CA GLU A 95 30.24 7.29 -12.94
C GLU A 95 28.91 6.64 -12.53
N ASP A 96 28.94 5.42 -11.96
CA ASP A 96 27.75 4.62 -11.67
C ASP A 96 27.52 4.38 -10.15
N HIS A 97 28.52 4.62 -9.28
CA HIS A 97 28.45 4.22 -7.88
C HIS A 97 28.62 5.41 -6.94
N THR A 98 27.64 5.56 -6.06
CA THR A 98 27.62 6.57 -4.98
C THR A 98 27.75 5.90 -3.61
N LEU A 99 28.58 6.46 -2.74
CA LEU A 99 28.73 6.02 -1.36
C LEU A 99 28.36 7.18 -0.40
N ARG A 100 27.42 6.92 0.50
CA ARG A 100 27.05 7.82 1.59
C ARG A 100 27.96 7.60 2.77
N ILE A 101 28.73 8.61 3.15
CA ILE A 101 29.74 8.52 4.19
C ILE A 101 29.22 9.14 5.48
N PHE A 102 29.36 8.38 6.57
CA PHE A 102 29.06 8.76 7.95
C PHE A 102 30.33 8.67 8.81
N ALA A 103 30.35 9.38 9.93
CA ALA A 103 31.20 9.03 11.04
C ALA A 103 30.76 7.71 11.70
N ASN A 104 31.69 7.02 12.39
CA ASN A 104 31.27 5.87 13.21
C ASN A 104 30.26 6.29 14.27
N ARG A 105 29.34 5.40 14.58
CA ARG A 105 28.24 5.62 15.52
C ARG A 105 28.55 4.99 16.88
N ASP A 106 28.29 5.69 17.95
CA ASP A 106 28.64 5.28 19.30
C ASP A 106 27.44 4.90 20.17
N GLU A 107 26.29 5.57 20.04
CA GLU A 107 25.15 5.41 20.93
C GLU A 107 23.93 4.81 20.24
N ILE A 108 23.51 5.35 19.09
CA ILE A 108 22.30 4.97 18.35
C ILE A 108 22.70 4.35 17.00
N ASN A 109 21.92 3.40 16.52
CA ASN A 109 22.11 2.70 15.24
C ASN A 109 23.54 2.14 15.07
N LYS A 110 24.07 1.51 16.09
CA LYS A 110 25.45 1.00 16.14
C LYS A 110 25.75 0.04 15.00
N ILE A 111 26.94 0.17 14.42
CA ILE A 111 27.41 -0.69 13.34
C ILE A 111 27.59 -2.13 13.85
N ASN A 112 26.95 -3.07 13.22
CA ASN A 112 27.16 -4.50 13.44
C ASN A 112 28.09 -5.06 12.36
N LEU A 113 29.30 -5.43 12.76
CA LEU A 113 30.29 -5.97 11.85
C LEU A 113 29.99 -7.43 11.48
N VAL A 114 29.83 -7.67 10.20
CA VAL A 114 29.76 -9.02 9.62
C VAL A 114 31.17 -9.57 9.42
N LYS A 115 32.12 -8.72 9.00
CA LYS A 115 33.54 -9.09 8.81
C LYS A 115 34.44 -7.92 9.16
N GLY A 116 35.66 -8.22 9.64
CA GLY A 116 36.71 -7.21 9.86
C GLY A 116 36.59 -6.43 11.18
N THR A 117 36.97 -5.17 11.17
CA THR A 117 37.00 -4.25 12.33
C THR A 117 36.48 -2.88 11.93
N LEU A 118 35.98 -2.09 12.92
CA LEU A 118 35.62 -0.69 12.71
C LEU A 118 36.81 0.12 12.22
N ALA A 119 36.55 1.13 11.40
CA ALA A 119 37.52 2.15 11.02
C ALA A 119 37.93 2.96 12.26
N LYS A 120 39.25 3.04 12.54
CA LYS A 120 39.73 3.70 13.76
C LYS A 120 40.57 4.91 13.50
N LYS A 121 41.24 5.00 12.36
CA LYS A 121 42.18 6.08 12.02
C LYS A 121 42.57 6.05 10.56
N GLY A 122 43.09 7.16 10.07
CA GLY A 122 43.61 7.24 8.71
C GLY A 122 42.55 6.95 7.66
N ASN A 123 42.95 6.35 6.57
CA ASN A 123 42.06 6.03 5.46
C ASN A 123 41.44 4.62 5.60
N GLU A 124 40.86 4.34 6.76
CA GLU A 124 40.12 3.09 7.03
C GLU A 124 38.63 3.33 6.76
N LEU A 125 37.94 2.33 6.19
CA LEU A 125 36.55 2.40 5.82
C LEU A 125 35.84 1.10 6.20
N VAL A 126 34.66 1.21 6.78
CA VAL A 126 33.69 0.12 6.88
C VAL A 126 32.64 0.35 5.80
N VAL A 127 32.35 -0.67 4.99
CA VAL A 127 31.35 -0.59 3.91
C VAL A 127 30.14 -1.43 4.27
N GLU A 128 28.97 -0.96 3.86
CA GLU A 128 27.71 -1.65 4.01
C GLU A 128 27.74 -3.01 3.28
N ARG A 129 27.05 -3.99 3.86
CA ARG A 129 27.09 -5.40 3.46
C ARG A 129 26.58 -5.64 2.04
N GLN A 130 25.40 -5.13 1.68
CA GLN A 130 24.78 -5.40 0.39
C GLN A 130 25.57 -4.79 -0.77
N PHE A 131 26.03 -3.56 -0.59
CA PHE A 131 26.90 -2.90 -1.54
C PHE A 131 28.21 -3.69 -1.73
N ALA A 132 28.83 -4.14 -0.63
CA ALA A 132 30.04 -4.94 -0.69
C ALA A 132 29.82 -6.28 -1.42
N GLU A 133 28.72 -7.00 -1.12
CA GLU A 133 28.41 -8.29 -1.74
C GLU A 133 28.07 -8.17 -3.24
N LYS A 134 27.28 -7.14 -3.62
CA LYS A 134 26.89 -6.91 -5.03
C LYS A 134 28.09 -6.50 -5.90
N ASN A 135 29.02 -5.73 -5.35
CA ASN A 135 30.20 -5.24 -6.04
C ASN A 135 31.42 -6.15 -5.85
N GLY A 136 31.28 -7.27 -5.13
CA GLY A 136 32.41 -8.21 -4.90
C GLY A 136 33.53 -7.67 -4.05
N ILE A 137 33.23 -6.68 -3.20
CA ILE A 137 34.20 -5.98 -2.33
C ILE A 137 34.50 -6.83 -1.09
N SER A 138 35.77 -6.86 -0.71
CA SER A 138 36.25 -7.65 0.43
C SER A 138 37.09 -6.80 1.37
N VAL A 139 37.22 -7.24 2.63
CA VAL A 139 38.13 -6.60 3.59
C VAL A 139 39.55 -6.68 3.07
N GLY A 140 40.21 -5.53 3.00
CA GLY A 140 41.54 -5.33 2.46
C GLY A 140 41.58 -4.68 1.06
N ASP A 141 40.43 -4.59 0.38
CA ASP A 141 40.32 -3.86 -0.88
C ASP A 141 40.37 -2.35 -0.64
N VAL A 142 40.61 -1.60 -1.72
CA VAL A 142 40.73 -0.14 -1.67
C VAL A 142 39.67 0.49 -2.54
N LEU A 143 38.95 1.47 -1.97
CA LEU A 143 38.01 2.35 -2.70
C LEU A 143 38.59 3.77 -2.74
N THR A 144 38.33 4.50 -3.83
CA THR A 144 38.76 5.88 -4.01
C THR A 144 37.55 6.80 -4.13
N PHE A 145 37.44 7.78 -3.25
CA PHE A 145 36.45 8.85 -3.31
C PHE A 145 36.97 10.11 -2.62
N GLY A 146 36.43 11.29 -2.96
CA GLY A 146 36.92 12.57 -2.43
C GLY A 146 38.40 12.85 -2.73
N GLY A 147 38.97 12.15 -3.74
CA GLY A 147 40.38 12.26 -4.09
C GLY A 147 41.36 11.51 -3.15
N ARG A 148 40.87 10.59 -2.31
CA ARG A 148 41.64 9.76 -1.37
C ARG A 148 41.35 8.27 -1.56
N GLU A 149 42.35 7.45 -1.25
CA GLU A 149 42.26 5.99 -1.21
C GLU A 149 41.90 5.54 0.20
N PHE A 150 40.84 4.73 0.34
CA PHE A 150 40.38 4.14 1.59
C PHE A 150 40.52 2.62 1.55
N THR A 151 41.18 2.05 2.59
CA THR A 151 41.26 0.60 2.76
C THR A 151 40.06 0.10 3.53
N ILE A 152 39.36 -0.88 2.99
CA ILE A 152 38.22 -1.49 3.64
C ILE A 152 38.68 -2.38 4.79
N THR A 153 38.39 -1.95 6.02
CA THR A 153 38.75 -2.69 7.24
C THR A 153 37.63 -3.54 7.77
N GLY A 154 36.37 -3.23 7.38
CA GLY A 154 35.20 -3.97 7.81
C GLY A 154 34.07 -3.93 6.80
N ILE A 155 33.19 -4.91 6.92
CA ILE A 155 31.91 -4.97 6.25
C ILE A 155 30.86 -5.12 7.35
N GLY A 156 29.84 -4.25 7.35
CA GLY A 156 28.87 -4.17 8.43
C GLY A 156 27.49 -3.82 7.98
N THR A 157 26.56 -3.76 8.93
CA THR A 157 25.17 -3.35 8.75
C THR A 157 24.79 -2.38 9.83
N THR A 158 23.84 -1.48 9.55
CA THR A 158 23.20 -0.61 10.54
C THR A 158 21.69 -0.73 10.43
N PRO A 159 20.94 -0.60 11.52
CA PRO A 159 19.49 -0.85 11.49
C PRO A 159 18.69 0.21 10.76
N ASP A 160 19.18 1.44 10.68
CA ASP A 160 18.60 2.55 9.92
C ASP A 160 18.82 2.45 8.40
N TYR A 161 19.59 1.44 7.95
CA TYR A 161 19.78 1.05 6.55
C TYR A 161 19.56 -0.45 6.34
N ASP A 162 18.62 -1.06 7.05
CA ASP A 162 18.15 -2.42 6.74
C ASP A 162 17.74 -2.49 5.26
N ASN A 163 17.00 -1.51 4.80
CA ASN A 163 16.70 -1.26 3.39
C ASN A 163 17.54 -0.07 2.92
N VAL A 164 18.53 -0.33 2.07
CA VAL A 164 19.55 0.65 1.66
C VAL A 164 18.98 1.60 0.60
N LEU A 165 18.03 2.45 0.99
CA LEU A 165 17.43 3.48 0.13
C LEU A 165 18.31 4.75 0.14
N LYS A 166 18.61 5.30 -1.05
CA LYS A 166 19.32 6.57 -1.18
C LYS A 166 18.46 7.73 -0.67
N SER A 167 17.17 7.74 -1.03
CA SER A 167 16.16 8.66 -0.53
C SER A 167 14.96 7.89 0.04
N LEU A 168 14.24 8.44 1.02
CA LEU A 168 12.99 7.85 1.53
C LEU A 168 11.87 7.81 0.49
N GLY A 169 11.95 8.67 -0.53
CA GLY A 169 11.04 8.66 -1.67
C GLY A 169 11.34 7.60 -2.73
N ASP A 170 12.47 6.87 -2.59
CA ASP A 170 12.83 5.84 -3.56
C ASP A 170 11.87 4.64 -3.48
N THR A 171 11.52 4.11 -4.64
CA THR A 171 10.60 2.96 -4.75
C THR A 171 11.25 1.61 -4.44
N GLY A 172 12.57 1.57 -4.26
CA GLY A 172 13.33 0.36 -3.91
C GLY A 172 14.83 0.62 -3.81
N CYS A 173 15.53 -0.25 -3.09
CA CYS A 173 16.98 -0.16 -2.95
C CYS A 173 17.73 -0.55 -4.24
N ASP A 174 18.78 0.17 -4.54
CA ASP A 174 19.75 -0.16 -5.60
C ASP A 174 21.14 -0.36 -5.02
N CYS A 175 21.29 -1.42 -4.24
CA CYS A 175 22.55 -1.73 -3.56
C CYS A 175 23.74 -2.04 -4.51
N LEU A 176 23.51 -2.10 -5.82
CA LEU A 176 24.60 -2.18 -6.80
C LEU A 176 25.27 -0.80 -6.95
N HIS A 177 24.47 0.27 -7.05
CA HIS A 177 24.94 1.62 -7.36
C HIS A 177 25.00 2.54 -6.13
N PHE A 178 24.33 2.19 -5.03
CA PHE A 178 24.31 2.97 -3.79
C PHE A 178 24.61 2.11 -2.57
N GLY A 179 25.45 2.63 -1.68
CA GLY A 179 25.75 2.03 -0.39
C GLY A 179 26.10 3.05 0.69
N THR A 180 26.29 2.57 1.92
CA THR A 180 26.77 3.40 3.04
C THR A 180 28.18 3.02 3.45
N GLY A 181 28.93 3.99 3.96
CA GLY A 181 30.28 3.80 4.44
C GLY A 181 30.52 4.56 5.75
N PHE A 182 31.36 4.02 6.60
CA PHE A 182 31.65 4.58 7.92
C PHE A 182 33.15 4.78 8.09
N VAL A 183 33.55 5.98 8.51
CA VAL A 183 34.92 6.37 8.75
C VAL A 183 35.10 6.83 10.20
N ALA A 184 36.33 6.99 10.66
CA ALA A 184 36.56 7.60 11.96
C ALA A 184 36.18 9.09 11.95
N ALA A 185 35.75 9.63 13.10
CA ALA A 185 35.25 11.00 13.20
C ALA A 185 36.24 12.06 12.68
N ASP A 186 37.55 11.91 13.00
CA ASP A 186 38.61 12.81 12.52
C ASP A 186 38.78 12.78 10.99
N VAL A 187 38.51 11.64 10.38
CA VAL A 187 38.52 11.49 8.91
C VAL A 187 37.28 12.13 8.30
N TYR A 188 36.12 11.97 8.95
CA TYR A 188 34.89 12.61 8.52
C TYR A 188 34.99 14.14 8.52
N ASP A 189 35.54 14.72 9.61
CA ASP A 189 35.79 16.17 9.70
C ASP A 189 36.79 16.66 8.61
N THR A 190 37.76 15.82 8.27
CA THR A 190 38.71 16.16 7.20
C THR A 190 38.00 16.15 5.82
N LEU A 191 37.11 15.19 5.58
CA LEU A 191 36.35 15.09 4.32
C LEU A 191 35.37 16.28 4.21
N ARG A 192 34.73 16.69 5.31
CA ARG A 192 33.89 17.89 5.37
C ARG A 192 34.70 19.14 4.95
N ALA A 193 35.86 19.35 5.52
CA ALA A 193 36.70 20.51 5.25
C ALA A 193 37.24 20.56 3.81
N GLU A 194 37.21 19.45 3.06
CA GLU A 194 37.67 19.38 1.66
C GLU A 194 36.61 19.76 0.63
N GLU A 195 35.31 19.84 1.03
CA GLU A 195 34.17 20.25 0.20
C GLU A 195 34.12 19.53 -1.17
N LYS A 196 34.37 18.22 -1.20
CA LYS A 196 34.40 17.41 -2.42
C LYS A 196 33.22 16.46 -2.55
N SER A 197 32.21 16.60 -1.71
CA SER A 197 30.96 15.85 -1.78
C SER A 197 30.12 16.27 -2.98
N ILE A 198 29.19 15.42 -3.39
CA ILE A 198 28.29 15.68 -4.53
C ILE A 198 27.35 16.85 -4.22
N LYS A 199 26.92 16.95 -2.98
CA LYS A 199 26.04 17.99 -2.44
C LYS A 199 26.46 18.38 -1.03
N SER A 200 25.88 19.44 -0.50
CA SER A 200 26.11 19.91 0.88
C SER A 200 25.88 18.81 1.90
N GLU A 201 26.55 18.91 3.05
CA GLU A 201 26.36 18.02 4.18
C GLU A 201 24.89 18.07 4.64
N GLU A 202 24.32 16.94 4.96
CA GLU A 202 22.96 16.82 5.49
C GLU A 202 23.01 16.56 6.99
N TYR A 203 22.29 17.37 7.77
CA TYR A 203 22.31 17.35 9.22
C TYR A 203 21.19 16.48 9.79
N TYR A 204 21.41 15.16 9.85
CA TYR A 204 20.50 14.18 10.42
C TYR A 204 20.84 13.88 11.88
N TYR A 205 19.79 13.69 12.69
CA TYR A 205 19.91 13.33 14.11
C TYR A 205 19.03 12.12 14.36
N ALA A 206 19.61 11.05 14.89
CA ALA A 206 18.85 9.94 15.42
C ALA A 206 18.49 10.21 16.88
N TYR A 207 17.30 9.84 17.31
CA TYR A 207 16.89 10.04 18.70
C TYR A 207 16.34 8.77 19.35
N ARG A 208 16.45 8.70 20.70
CA ARG A 208 15.76 7.72 21.54
C ARG A 208 15.11 8.42 22.72
N LEU A 209 13.80 8.22 22.83
CA LEU A 209 12.98 8.89 23.85
C LEU A 209 13.17 8.34 25.25
N ASN A 210 13.62 7.07 25.38
CA ASN A 210 13.83 6.38 26.67
C ASN A 210 12.62 6.41 27.63
N GLY A 211 11.42 6.74 27.11
CA GLY A 211 10.20 6.94 27.86
C GLY A 211 10.12 8.28 28.61
N ALA A 212 10.96 9.23 28.29
CA ALA A 212 11.00 10.56 28.88
C ALA A 212 9.88 11.48 28.36
N MET A 213 9.62 11.41 27.04
CA MET A 213 8.54 12.15 26.37
C MET A 213 7.99 11.33 25.20
N THR A 214 7.01 11.84 24.49
CA THR A 214 6.45 11.27 23.26
C THR A 214 7.11 11.86 22.02
N ASP A 215 6.97 11.18 20.86
CA ASP A 215 7.45 11.72 19.58
C ASP A 215 6.86 13.08 19.25
N ASP A 216 5.55 13.26 19.54
CA ASP A 216 4.85 14.50 19.25
C ASP A 216 5.38 15.64 20.13
N GLU A 217 5.64 15.40 21.43
CA GLU A 217 6.25 16.38 22.34
C GLU A 217 7.68 16.74 21.92
N LEU A 218 8.46 15.80 21.39
CA LEU A 218 9.78 16.11 20.86
C LEU A 218 9.67 16.94 19.59
N LYS A 219 8.75 16.58 18.69
CA LYS A 219 8.51 17.32 17.46
C LYS A 219 8.14 18.77 17.75
N ASP A 220 7.17 18.99 18.65
CA ASP A 220 6.74 20.36 19.06
C ASP A 220 7.94 21.20 19.53
N ARG A 221 8.87 20.61 20.29
CA ARG A 221 10.09 21.33 20.76
C ARG A 221 11.09 21.61 19.63
N LEU A 222 11.20 20.69 18.67
CA LEU A 222 12.09 20.88 17.52
C LEU A 222 11.54 21.93 16.54
N GLU A 223 10.22 22.07 16.46
CA GLU A 223 9.54 23.11 15.69
C GLU A 223 9.74 24.51 16.28
N GLU A 224 10.06 24.62 17.59
CA GLU A 224 10.44 25.87 18.24
C GLU A 224 11.90 26.32 17.95
N LEU A 225 12.71 25.43 17.32
CA LEU A 225 14.08 25.77 16.94
C LEU A 225 14.07 26.63 15.68
N GLU A 226 14.65 27.81 15.79
CA GLU A 226 14.75 28.79 14.70
C GLU A 226 16.20 28.89 14.22
N PHE A 227 16.35 29.22 12.95
CA PHE A 227 17.64 29.55 12.37
C PHE A 227 17.54 30.82 11.52
N THR A 228 18.66 31.53 11.39
CA THR A 228 18.74 32.65 10.47
C THR A 228 19.19 32.15 9.10
N SER A 229 18.52 32.57 8.04
CA SER A 229 18.84 32.14 6.66
C SER A 229 20.33 32.29 6.28
N GLY A 230 21.02 33.27 6.85
CA GLY A 230 22.45 33.48 6.67
C GLY A 230 23.34 32.38 7.25
N ASP A 231 22.82 31.53 8.14
CA ASP A 231 23.55 30.43 8.75
C ASP A 231 23.58 29.17 7.86
N VAL A 232 22.75 29.11 6.80
CA VAL A 232 22.73 27.99 5.86
C VAL A 232 23.79 28.16 4.79
N GLU A 233 24.75 27.27 4.73
CA GLU A 233 25.88 27.31 3.75
C GLU A 233 25.48 26.81 2.34
N ASP A 234 24.30 26.15 2.20
CA ASP A 234 23.84 25.61 0.90
C ASP A 234 23.52 26.74 -0.09
N PRO A 235 24.26 26.89 -1.21
CA PRO A 235 24.04 27.98 -2.16
C PRO A 235 22.70 27.90 -2.87
N PHE A 236 22.11 26.71 -3.02
CA PHE A 236 20.80 26.53 -3.64
C PHE A 236 19.67 26.95 -2.70
N PHE A 237 19.84 26.75 -1.40
CA PHE A 237 18.96 27.30 -0.39
C PHE A 237 19.01 28.81 -0.40
N GLN A 238 20.20 29.43 -0.42
CA GLN A 238 20.36 30.86 -0.42
C GLN A 238 19.67 31.52 -1.62
N GLU A 239 19.84 30.95 -2.81
CA GLU A 239 19.16 31.45 -4.01
C GLU A 239 17.64 31.32 -3.91
N TYR A 240 17.17 30.20 -3.39
CA TYR A 240 15.72 29.99 -3.18
C TYR A 240 15.17 30.97 -2.13
N TRP A 241 15.87 31.18 -1.03
CA TRP A 241 15.48 32.06 0.04
C TRP A 241 15.47 33.53 -0.40
N ASP A 242 16.52 34.00 -1.08
CA ASP A 242 16.60 35.37 -1.61
C ASP A 242 15.43 35.68 -2.55
N ARG A 243 15.02 34.70 -3.36
CA ARG A 243 13.86 34.84 -4.23
C ARG A 243 12.55 34.91 -3.42
N THR A 244 12.38 34.06 -2.43
CA THR A 244 11.18 34.05 -1.57
C THR A 244 11.07 35.36 -0.80
N MET A 245 12.19 35.90 -0.30
CA MET A 245 12.23 37.23 0.35
C MET A 245 11.98 38.37 -0.64
N GLY A 246 12.42 38.27 -1.90
CA GLY A 246 12.06 39.23 -2.94
C GLY A 246 10.56 39.28 -3.20
N GLN A 247 9.87 38.16 -3.17
CA GLN A 247 8.40 38.12 -3.30
C GLN A 247 7.68 38.81 -2.12
N LYS A 248 8.24 38.72 -0.89
CA LYS A 248 7.77 39.50 0.28
C LYS A 248 7.81 40.98 0.02
N ASP A 249 8.99 41.46 -0.44
CA ASP A 249 9.17 42.89 -0.72
C ASP A 249 8.19 43.41 -1.79
N ASP A 250 8.02 42.61 -2.87
CA ASP A 250 7.08 42.95 -3.95
C ASP A 250 5.61 43.02 -3.45
N LEU A 251 5.24 42.11 -2.53
CA LEU A 251 3.89 42.11 -1.91
C LEU A 251 3.67 43.35 -1.02
N ILE A 252 4.65 43.66 -0.15
CA ILE A 252 4.62 44.86 0.71
C ILE A 252 4.52 46.14 -0.13
N ASP A 253 5.35 46.24 -1.15
CA ASP A 253 5.33 47.40 -2.06
C ASP A 253 4.00 47.53 -2.80
N GLY A 254 3.43 46.42 -3.27
CA GLY A 254 2.11 46.39 -3.93
C GLY A 254 0.96 46.85 -3.00
N ILE A 255 0.95 46.41 -1.75
CA ILE A 255 -0.05 46.88 -0.77
C ILE A 255 0.13 48.36 -0.46
N GLN A 256 1.38 48.86 -0.38
CA GLN A 256 1.68 50.24 -0.15
C GLN A 256 1.24 51.12 -1.35
N GLU A 257 1.45 50.67 -2.58
CA GLU A 257 0.95 51.38 -3.80
C GLU A 257 -0.57 51.45 -3.80
N LEU A 258 -1.28 50.41 -3.41
CA LEU A 258 -2.74 50.40 -3.27
C LEU A 258 -3.21 51.38 -2.24
N LEU A 259 -2.54 51.49 -1.10
CA LEU A 259 -2.87 52.43 -0.02
C LEU A 259 -2.66 53.87 -0.46
N ASP A 260 -1.55 54.13 -1.11
CA ASP A 260 -1.24 55.48 -1.62
C ASP A 260 -2.22 55.90 -2.72
N GLY A 261 -2.58 54.98 -3.63
CA GLY A 261 -3.61 55.25 -4.65
C GLY A 261 -5.01 55.50 -4.05
N ALA A 262 -5.39 54.79 -3.02
CA ALA A 262 -6.64 55.03 -2.30
C ALA A 262 -6.67 56.39 -1.59
N LYS A 263 -5.53 56.84 -1.01
CA LYS A 263 -5.38 58.17 -0.42
C LYS A 263 -5.50 59.27 -1.45
N GLU A 264 -4.82 59.10 -2.60
CA GLU A 264 -4.94 60.09 -3.69
C GLU A 264 -6.38 60.22 -4.22
N LEU A 265 -7.09 59.06 -4.32
CA LEU A 265 -8.50 59.06 -4.70
C LEU A 265 -9.38 59.82 -3.66
N LYS A 266 -9.18 59.56 -2.39
CA LYS A 266 -9.87 60.25 -1.31
C LYS A 266 -9.62 61.74 -1.35
N ASP A 267 -8.35 62.17 -1.42
CA ASP A 267 -7.98 63.58 -1.44
C ASP A 267 -8.58 64.31 -2.66
N GLY A 268 -8.56 63.62 -3.83
CA GLY A 268 -9.16 64.17 -5.03
C GLY A 268 -10.69 64.32 -4.95
N LEU A 269 -11.37 63.36 -4.34
CA LEU A 269 -12.82 63.44 -4.13
C LEU A 269 -13.19 64.51 -3.04
N ALA A 270 -12.39 64.65 -2.02
CA ALA A 270 -12.55 65.68 -1.00
C ALA A 270 -12.41 67.09 -1.63
N GLU A 271 -11.44 67.29 -2.51
CA GLU A 271 -11.30 68.56 -3.23
C GLU A 271 -12.52 68.88 -4.11
N LEU A 272 -13.12 67.84 -4.75
CA LEU A 272 -14.34 67.97 -5.51
C LEU A 272 -15.55 68.36 -4.63
N THR A 273 -15.69 67.81 -3.45
CA THR A 273 -16.80 67.99 -2.55
C THR A 273 -16.68 69.27 -1.75
N ASP A 274 -15.50 69.85 -1.55
CA ASP A 274 -15.28 71.15 -0.90
C ASP A 274 -16.05 72.29 -1.53
N HIS A 275 -16.30 72.25 -2.85
CA HIS A 275 -17.05 73.28 -3.59
C HIS A 275 -18.54 72.95 -3.79
N ASN A 276 -19.02 71.81 -3.31
CA ASN A 276 -20.41 71.39 -3.47
C ASN A 276 -21.43 72.40 -2.92
N SER A 277 -21.17 72.98 -1.72
CA SER A 277 -22.03 73.92 -1.13
C SER A 277 -22.09 75.19 -1.93
N GLU A 278 -20.94 75.66 -2.46
CA GLU A 278 -20.89 76.88 -3.34
C GLU A 278 -21.67 76.66 -4.65
N LEU A 279 -21.60 75.48 -5.22
CA LEU A 279 -22.33 75.13 -6.47
C LEU A 279 -23.83 75.07 -6.20
N THR A 280 -24.23 74.44 -5.12
CA THR A 280 -25.65 74.28 -4.75
C THR A 280 -26.26 75.61 -4.35
N ASP A 281 -25.52 76.45 -3.58
CA ASP A 281 -25.97 77.81 -3.24
C ASP A 281 -26.10 78.70 -4.46
N ALA A 282 -25.09 78.65 -5.39
CA ALA A 282 -25.13 79.48 -6.60
C ALA A 282 -26.27 79.09 -7.56
N SER A 283 -26.51 77.76 -7.76
CA SER A 283 -27.63 77.31 -8.59
C SER A 283 -28.99 77.72 -8.00
N GLY A 284 -29.13 77.56 -6.69
CA GLY A 284 -30.30 77.97 -5.91
C GLY A 284 -30.55 79.51 -6.01
N GLU A 285 -29.51 80.34 -5.81
CA GLU A 285 -29.59 81.78 -5.93
C GLU A 285 -30.00 82.21 -7.34
N ILE A 286 -29.52 81.57 -8.39
CA ILE A 286 -29.91 81.85 -9.78
C ILE A 286 -31.42 81.61 -9.96
N LEU A 287 -31.93 80.44 -9.49
CA LEU A 287 -33.36 80.15 -9.64
C LEU A 287 -34.20 81.09 -8.78
N GLU A 288 -33.80 81.40 -7.54
CA GLU A 288 -34.52 82.42 -6.70
C GLU A 288 -34.50 83.81 -7.23
N SER A 289 -33.39 84.26 -7.79
CA SER A 289 -33.25 85.53 -8.40
C SER A 289 -34.19 85.66 -9.62
N TYR A 290 -34.31 84.64 -10.38
CA TYR A 290 -35.19 84.59 -11.53
C TYR A 290 -36.66 84.55 -11.12
N LEU A 291 -37.02 83.78 -10.11
CA LEU A 291 -38.33 83.74 -9.50
C LEU A 291 -38.73 85.11 -8.95
N LYS A 292 -37.83 85.82 -8.27
CA LYS A 292 -38.00 87.14 -7.71
C LYS A 292 -38.28 88.23 -8.85
N GLU A 293 -37.56 88.19 -9.94
CA GLU A 293 -37.78 89.08 -11.04
C GLU A 293 -39.10 88.83 -11.78
N ALA A 294 -39.38 87.47 -11.92
CA ALA A 294 -40.70 87.06 -12.48
C ALA A 294 -41.85 87.51 -11.61
N ASN A 295 -41.76 87.31 -10.31
CA ASN A 295 -42.82 87.82 -9.37
C ASN A 295 -43.02 89.28 -9.37
N LYS A 296 -41.93 90.11 -9.51
CA LYS A 296 -42.01 91.54 -9.66
C LYS A 296 -42.82 91.97 -10.90
N THR A 297 -42.67 91.21 -11.96
CA THR A 297 -43.34 91.41 -13.23
C THR A 297 -44.82 90.99 -13.13
N LEU A 298 -45.07 89.83 -12.58
CA LEU A 298 -46.34 89.10 -12.49
C LEU A 298 -47.31 89.77 -11.47
N LYS A 299 -46.77 90.45 -10.46
CA LYS A 299 -47.56 91.20 -9.46
C LYS A 299 -48.50 92.20 -10.10
N ASN A 300 -48.10 92.79 -11.26
CA ASN A 300 -48.93 93.77 -11.96
C ASN A 300 -50.11 93.14 -12.71
N TYR A 301 -50.08 91.73 -12.85
CA TYR A 301 -51.13 91.01 -13.52
C TYR A 301 -51.97 90.16 -12.57
N GLY A 302 -51.74 90.30 -11.24
CA GLY A 302 -52.55 89.68 -10.21
C GLY A 302 -52.31 88.19 -10.03
N VAL A 303 -51.22 87.73 -10.58
CA VAL A 303 -50.76 86.30 -10.47
C VAL A 303 -50.27 86.04 -9.05
N GLU A 304 -50.54 84.87 -8.52
CA GLU A 304 -50.03 84.43 -7.24
C GLU A 304 -48.49 84.39 -7.24
N GLU A 305 -47.88 84.63 -6.11
CA GLU A 305 -46.40 84.63 -5.95
C GLU A 305 -45.81 83.29 -6.25
N LEU A 306 -44.90 83.18 -7.26
CA LEU A 306 -44.19 81.93 -7.66
C LEU A 306 -43.11 81.64 -6.68
N THR A 307 -43.07 80.37 -6.30
CA THR A 307 -42.04 79.74 -5.46
C THR A 307 -41.44 78.55 -6.22
N LYS A 308 -40.34 78.04 -5.74
CA LYS A 308 -39.70 76.77 -6.29
C LYS A 308 -40.68 75.60 -6.41
N ASP A 309 -41.68 75.55 -5.52
CA ASP A 309 -42.59 74.38 -5.45
C ASP A 309 -43.91 74.58 -6.21
N ASN A 310 -44.35 75.89 -6.39
CA ASN A 310 -45.71 76.15 -6.95
C ASN A 310 -45.71 76.69 -8.36
N PHE A 311 -44.56 77.16 -8.88
CA PHE A 311 -44.52 77.94 -10.17
C PHE A 311 -45.09 77.14 -11.33
N GLU A 312 -44.97 75.88 -11.38
CA GLU A 312 -45.49 75.06 -12.46
C GLU A 312 -47.02 75.03 -12.44
N ALA A 313 -47.61 74.83 -11.28
CA ALA A 313 -49.07 74.72 -11.06
C ALA A 313 -49.70 76.11 -11.32
N VAL A 314 -49.11 77.17 -10.77
CA VAL A 314 -49.62 78.57 -10.90
C VAL A 314 -49.54 78.99 -12.36
N LEU A 315 -48.40 78.90 -13.04
CA LEU A 315 -48.24 79.32 -14.41
C LEU A 315 -49.07 78.42 -15.34
N GLN A 316 -49.29 77.19 -15.11
CA GLN A 316 -50.12 76.31 -15.92
C GLN A 316 -51.61 76.74 -15.80
N SER A 317 -52.06 77.07 -14.57
CA SER A 317 -53.39 77.66 -14.34
C SER A 317 -53.60 78.98 -15.06
N GLU A 318 -52.58 79.84 -15.06
CA GLU A 318 -52.64 81.16 -15.78
C GLU A 318 -52.59 80.97 -17.34
N ILE A 319 -51.87 80.04 -17.85
CA ILE A 319 -51.87 79.65 -19.24
C ILE A 319 -53.24 79.21 -19.71
N ASP A 320 -53.89 78.37 -18.90
CA ASP A 320 -55.23 77.81 -19.21
C ASP A 320 -56.33 78.81 -19.09
N SER A 321 -56.23 79.88 -18.27
CA SER A 321 -57.18 80.90 -18.03
C SER A 321 -56.96 82.21 -18.81
N ALA A 322 -55.83 82.38 -19.54
CA ALA A 322 -55.45 83.57 -20.29
C ALA A 322 -56.28 83.69 -21.55
N ASP A 323 -57.09 84.83 -21.59
CA ASP A 323 -57.87 85.20 -22.82
C ASP A 323 -56.99 85.77 -23.94
N ASN A 324 -55.83 86.29 -23.65
CA ASN A 324 -54.89 86.92 -24.60
C ASN A 324 -53.78 85.98 -25.04
N ALA A 325 -53.64 85.76 -26.33
CA ALA A 325 -52.65 84.93 -26.93
C ALA A 325 -51.18 85.35 -26.61
N ILE A 326 -50.93 86.59 -26.42
CA ILE A 326 -49.59 87.16 -26.08
C ILE A 326 -49.27 86.79 -24.60
N LEU A 327 -50.22 87.05 -23.71
CA LEU A 327 -50.03 86.63 -22.27
C LEU A 327 -49.86 85.15 -22.11
N ARG A 328 -50.62 84.34 -22.81
CA ARG A 328 -50.52 82.88 -22.81
C ARG A 328 -49.15 82.46 -23.33
N PHE A 329 -48.61 83.07 -24.36
CA PHE A 329 -47.27 82.81 -24.85
C PHE A 329 -46.23 83.23 -23.84
N SER A 330 -46.32 84.44 -23.24
CA SER A 330 -45.40 84.88 -22.18
C SER A 330 -45.38 83.98 -20.96
N TYR A 331 -46.53 83.50 -20.44
CA TYR A 331 -46.57 82.54 -19.31
C TYR A 331 -45.98 81.16 -19.67
N LYS A 332 -46.22 80.72 -20.91
CA LYS A 332 -45.65 79.49 -21.39
C LYS A 332 -44.12 79.61 -21.60
N ASP A 333 -43.60 80.69 -22.07
CA ASP A 333 -42.14 80.95 -22.19
C ASP A 333 -41.50 81.00 -20.79
N LEU A 334 -42.13 81.78 -19.86
CA LEU A 334 -41.65 81.81 -18.47
C LEU A 334 -41.65 80.46 -17.77
N LEU A 335 -42.71 79.64 -17.95
CA LEU A 335 -42.79 78.30 -17.43
C LEU A 335 -41.67 77.41 -17.93
N LEU A 336 -41.34 77.48 -19.25
CA LEU A 336 -40.23 76.75 -19.84
C LEU A 336 -38.91 77.20 -19.25
N GLN A 337 -38.63 78.47 -19.14
CA GLN A 337 -37.38 78.98 -18.55
C GLN A 337 -37.22 78.59 -17.07
N LEU A 338 -38.29 78.71 -16.27
CA LEU A 338 -38.22 78.32 -14.88
C LEU A 338 -38.08 76.81 -14.75
N LYS A 339 -38.67 75.97 -15.62
CA LYS A 339 -38.41 74.51 -15.66
C LYS A 339 -36.98 74.20 -16.01
N GLU A 340 -36.37 74.87 -16.97
CA GLU A 340 -34.98 74.65 -17.30
C GLU A 340 -34.04 75.02 -16.15
N LEU A 341 -34.29 76.16 -15.51
CA LEU A 341 -33.53 76.60 -14.32
C LEU A 341 -33.69 75.61 -13.11
N LYS A 342 -34.96 75.15 -12.86
CA LYS A 342 -35.18 74.16 -11.87
C LYS A 342 -34.50 72.86 -12.13
N SER A 343 -34.55 72.40 -13.41
CA SER A 343 -33.85 71.16 -13.81
C SER A 343 -32.33 71.36 -13.69
N PHE A 344 -31.78 72.49 -13.90
CA PHE A 344 -30.37 72.77 -13.65
C PHE A 344 -30.05 72.77 -12.17
N ASP A 345 -30.85 73.42 -11.30
CA ASP A 345 -30.69 73.42 -9.83
C ASP A 345 -30.77 71.94 -9.30
N ASP A 346 -31.83 71.19 -9.69
CA ASP A 346 -32.01 69.77 -9.28
C ASP A 346 -30.82 68.90 -9.76
N GLY A 347 -30.29 69.13 -10.99
CA GLY A 347 -29.13 68.38 -11.51
C GLY A 347 -27.84 68.76 -10.78
N ILE A 348 -27.63 69.97 -10.31
CA ILE A 348 -26.49 70.34 -9.49
C ILE A 348 -26.58 69.64 -8.10
N ILE A 349 -27.77 69.57 -7.52
CA ILE A 349 -28.00 68.87 -6.24
C ILE A 349 -27.66 67.36 -6.42
N GLU A 350 -28.18 66.71 -7.49
CA GLU A 350 -27.91 65.32 -7.79
C GLU A 350 -26.40 65.05 -7.99
N TYR A 351 -25.69 65.94 -8.71
CA TYR A 351 -24.25 65.87 -8.91
C TYR A 351 -23.47 65.97 -7.57
N THR A 352 -23.85 66.96 -6.74
CA THR A 352 -23.18 67.17 -5.43
C THR A 352 -23.44 66.01 -4.45
N ASP A 353 -24.63 65.46 -4.46
CA ASP A 353 -24.98 64.28 -3.65
C ASP A 353 -24.16 63.06 -4.13
N GLY A 354 -24.07 62.86 -5.44
CA GLY A 354 -23.28 61.79 -6.03
C GLY A 354 -21.77 61.88 -5.75
N THR A 355 -21.19 63.09 -5.80
CA THR A 355 -19.77 63.31 -5.41
C THR A 355 -19.53 63.04 -3.95
N LYS A 356 -20.47 63.32 -3.08
CA LYS A 356 -20.40 63.05 -1.65
C LYS A 356 -20.50 61.56 -1.34
N GLU A 357 -21.40 60.84 -2.05
CA GLU A 357 -21.47 59.39 -1.97
C GLU A 357 -20.16 58.73 -2.42
N ALA A 358 -19.50 59.26 -3.45
CA ALA A 358 -18.21 58.78 -3.94
C ALA A 358 -17.09 59.06 -2.92
N GLU A 359 -17.07 60.20 -2.24
CA GLU A 359 -16.15 60.53 -1.13
C GLU A 359 -16.32 59.55 0.04
N ASP A 360 -17.58 59.35 0.53
CA ASP A 360 -17.90 58.38 1.58
C ASP A 360 -17.51 56.93 1.19
N GLY A 361 -17.60 56.60 -0.11
CA GLY A 361 -17.16 55.32 -0.66
C GLY A 361 -15.64 55.17 -0.66
N SER A 362 -14.90 56.21 -0.99
CA SER A 362 -13.44 56.20 -0.98
C SER A 362 -12.87 56.11 0.44
N ASP A 363 -13.52 56.73 1.41
CA ASP A 363 -13.17 56.62 2.81
C ASP A 363 -13.23 55.13 3.27
N LYS A 364 -14.35 54.46 2.94
CA LYS A 364 -14.50 53.03 3.28
C LYS A 364 -13.49 52.15 2.55
N LEU A 365 -13.15 52.49 1.32
CA LEU A 365 -12.12 51.78 0.56
C LEU A 365 -10.75 51.94 1.22
N LEU A 366 -10.40 53.14 1.62
CA LEU A 366 -9.13 53.38 2.32
C LEU A 366 -9.06 52.66 3.66
N ASP A 367 -10.16 52.74 4.46
CA ASP A 367 -10.23 51.98 5.73
C ASP A 367 -10.08 50.48 5.50
N GLY A 368 -10.73 49.90 4.45
CA GLY A 368 -10.65 48.52 4.12
C GLY A 368 -9.24 48.08 3.65
N ILE A 369 -8.53 48.92 2.87
CA ILE A 369 -7.14 48.66 2.47
C ILE A 369 -6.19 48.77 3.69
N GLN A 370 -6.44 49.69 4.57
CA GLN A 370 -5.65 49.79 5.81
C GLN A 370 -5.84 48.56 6.74
N GLU A 371 -7.08 48.10 6.88
CA GLU A 371 -7.39 46.88 7.63
C GLU A 371 -6.72 45.66 6.99
N LEU A 372 -6.77 45.56 5.62
CA LEU A 372 -6.08 44.53 4.87
C LEU A 372 -4.56 44.58 5.11
N LYS A 373 -3.97 45.80 5.09
CA LYS A 373 -2.55 45.99 5.36
C LYS A 373 -2.17 45.49 6.76
N ASP A 374 -2.93 45.90 7.78
CA ASP A 374 -2.64 45.57 9.16
C ASP A 374 -2.77 44.04 9.43
N GLU A 375 -3.78 43.38 8.82
CA GLU A 375 -3.92 41.90 8.86
C GLU A 375 -2.82 41.18 8.08
N THR A 376 -2.39 41.74 6.95
CA THR A 376 -1.37 41.14 6.08
C THR A 376 0.04 41.34 6.63
N ASP A 377 0.34 42.48 7.28
CA ASP A 377 1.65 42.72 7.89
C ASP A 377 1.97 41.66 8.96
N ASP A 378 0.99 41.31 9.86
CA ASP A 378 1.17 40.25 10.85
C ASP A 378 1.38 38.86 10.17
N MET A 379 0.63 38.56 9.10
CA MET A 379 0.73 37.30 8.37
C MET A 379 2.02 37.21 7.55
N ILE A 380 2.47 38.33 6.96
CA ILE A 380 3.75 38.39 6.22
C ILE A 380 4.92 38.17 7.19
N ASP A 381 4.90 38.75 8.36
CA ASP A 381 5.96 38.56 9.36
C ASP A 381 6.00 37.11 9.90
N ASP A 382 4.85 36.44 10.00
CA ASP A 382 4.80 35.01 10.36
C ASP A 382 5.30 34.10 9.22
N ILE A 383 4.92 34.37 7.97
CA ILE A 383 5.29 33.51 6.81
C ILE A 383 6.73 33.77 6.34
N PHE A 384 7.18 35.03 6.38
CA PHE A 384 8.49 35.46 5.88
C PHE A 384 9.38 35.98 7.01
N SER A 385 9.40 35.30 8.15
CA SER A 385 10.32 35.66 9.22
C SER A 385 11.78 35.46 8.79
N GLU A 386 12.68 36.35 9.17
CA GLU A 386 14.14 36.16 8.96
C GLU A 386 14.64 34.94 9.78
N ASP A 387 13.94 34.61 10.88
CA ASP A 387 14.13 33.45 11.71
C ASP A 387 13.12 32.37 11.26
N ALA A 388 13.58 31.42 10.47
CA ALA A 388 12.76 30.31 9.97
C ALA A 388 12.87 29.11 10.90
N GLN A 389 11.85 28.27 10.87
CA GLN A 389 11.85 26.99 11.58
C GLN A 389 12.99 26.09 11.07
N ASN A 390 13.83 25.61 11.99
CA ASN A 390 15.01 24.81 11.65
C ASN A 390 14.67 23.36 11.30
N LEU A 391 13.51 22.84 11.67
CA LEU A 391 13.12 21.46 11.42
C LEU A 391 12.75 21.25 9.94
N MET A 392 13.51 20.42 9.22
CA MET A 392 13.22 20.02 7.85
C MET A 392 12.31 18.80 7.79
N THR A 393 12.71 17.71 8.49
CA THR A 393 11.99 16.44 8.48
C THR A 393 11.95 15.85 9.88
N PHE A 394 10.85 15.18 10.20
CA PHE A 394 10.69 14.40 11.42
C PHE A 394 10.04 13.06 11.08
N VAL A 395 10.78 11.96 11.21
CA VAL A 395 10.35 10.63 10.79
C VAL A 395 10.44 9.66 11.96
N LYS A 396 9.31 9.12 12.38
CA LYS A 396 9.27 8.06 13.40
C LYS A 396 9.82 6.76 12.83
N ALA A 397 10.53 5.95 13.63
CA ALA A 397 11.08 4.67 13.15
C ALA A 397 10.03 3.75 12.50
N GLY A 398 8.79 3.80 12.98
CA GLY A 398 7.68 3.04 12.41
C GLY A 398 7.23 3.48 11.02
N ASP A 399 7.55 4.73 10.64
CA ASP A 399 7.21 5.33 9.33
C ASP A 399 8.45 5.38 8.40
N ASN A 400 9.64 5.09 8.92
CA ASN A 400 10.88 5.08 8.14
C ASN A 400 11.02 3.80 7.30
N ALA A 401 10.95 3.94 5.98
CA ALA A 401 11.05 2.81 5.04
C ALA A 401 12.42 2.11 5.03
N ARG A 402 13.45 2.70 5.65
CA ARG A 402 14.78 2.10 5.81
C ARG A 402 14.84 1.14 7.00
N ILE A 403 14.08 1.45 8.06
CA ILE A 403 14.11 0.72 9.33
C ILE A 403 13.08 -0.40 9.31
N GLN A 404 13.45 -1.57 9.85
CA GLN A 404 12.55 -2.72 10.01
C GLN A 404 11.82 -3.18 8.73
N ALA A 405 12.27 -2.76 7.56
CA ALA A 405 11.70 -3.15 6.29
C ALA A 405 11.72 -4.67 6.10
N ALA A 406 12.82 -5.31 6.49
CA ALA A 406 12.96 -6.76 6.48
C ALA A 406 11.95 -7.46 7.39
N SER A 407 11.72 -6.95 8.60
CA SER A 407 10.74 -7.53 9.54
C SER A 407 9.31 -7.31 9.04
N GLY A 408 9.01 -6.17 8.45
CA GLY A 408 7.71 -5.87 7.82
C GLY A 408 7.35 -6.86 6.72
N ASP A 409 8.27 -7.13 5.80
CA ASP A 409 8.08 -8.13 4.75
C ASP A 409 7.90 -9.55 5.33
N GLN A 410 8.62 -9.87 6.40
CA GLN A 410 8.51 -11.19 7.03
C GLN A 410 7.19 -11.40 7.80
N GLU A 411 6.49 -10.34 8.19
CA GLU A 411 5.10 -10.42 8.68
C GLU A 411 4.17 -11.02 7.62
N LEU A 412 4.37 -10.66 6.35
CA LEU A 412 3.66 -11.25 5.23
C LEU A 412 3.95 -12.75 5.09
N TYR A 413 5.24 -13.15 5.14
CA TYR A 413 5.64 -14.55 5.10
C TYR A 413 5.02 -15.36 6.26
N ARG A 414 5.00 -14.80 7.46
CA ARG A 414 4.36 -15.39 8.64
C ARG A 414 2.86 -15.59 8.44
N SER A 415 2.18 -14.60 7.88
CA SER A 415 0.74 -14.65 7.58
C SER A 415 0.42 -15.71 6.55
N VAL A 416 1.16 -15.74 5.44
CA VAL A 416 1.04 -16.75 4.38
C VAL A 416 1.29 -18.16 4.93
N GLY A 417 2.36 -18.34 5.69
CA GLY A 417 2.70 -19.63 6.31
C GLY A 417 1.63 -20.10 7.29
N THR A 418 1.00 -19.19 8.02
CA THR A 418 -0.08 -19.50 8.97
C THR A 418 -1.36 -19.93 8.23
N ILE A 419 -1.73 -19.23 7.15
CA ILE A 419 -2.87 -19.62 6.30
C ILE A 419 -2.63 -20.99 5.66
N ALA A 420 -1.44 -21.20 5.09
CA ALA A 420 -1.03 -22.50 4.55
C ALA A 420 -1.13 -23.60 5.61
N GLY A 421 -0.68 -23.29 6.83
CA GLY A 421 -0.78 -24.20 7.99
C GLY A 421 -2.21 -24.59 8.31
N ALA A 422 -3.14 -23.66 8.33
CA ALA A 422 -4.56 -23.93 8.57
C ALA A 422 -5.15 -24.84 7.47
N ILE A 423 -4.87 -24.54 6.19
CA ILE A 423 -5.30 -25.35 5.06
C ILE A 423 -4.76 -26.78 5.18
N LEU A 424 -3.48 -26.92 5.51
CA LEU A 424 -2.82 -28.21 5.66
C LEU A 424 -3.37 -29.05 6.82
N LEU A 425 -3.70 -28.43 7.96
CA LEU A 425 -4.35 -29.13 9.06
C LEU A 425 -5.74 -29.66 8.69
N ILE A 426 -6.51 -28.88 7.92
CA ILE A 426 -7.80 -29.31 7.38
C ILE A 426 -7.60 -30.50 6.43
N LEU A 427 -6.61 -30.41 5.55
CA LEU A 427 -6.28 -31.46 4.58
C LEU A 427 -5.85 -32.75 5.29
N ILE A 428 -4.94 -32.67 6.25
CA ILE A 428 -4.49 -33.84 7.05
C ILE A 428 -5.66 -34.47 7.78
N SER A 429 -6.50 -33.67 8.44
CA SER A 429 -7.71 -34.13 9.16
C SER A 429 -8.63 -34.90 8.22
N TYR A 430 -8.85 -34.35 7.03
CA TYR A 430 -9.70 -34.94 6.02
C TYR A 430 -9.13 -36.26 5.47
N VAL A 431 -7.87 -36.27 5.07
CA VAL A 431 -7.19 -37.45 4.52
C VAL A 431 -7.15 -38.59 5.58
N LEU A 432 -6.84 -38.28 6.84
CA LEU A 432 -6.89 -39.21 7.95
C LEU A 432 -8.30 -39.80 8.13
N SER A 433 -9.34 -38.97 8.11
CA SER A 433 -10.72 -39.45 8.22
C SER A 433 -11.08 -40.44 7.10
N VAL A 434 -10.77 -40.09 5.84
CA VAL A 434 -11.05 -40.95 4.68
C VAL A 434 -10.29 -42.26 4.77
N PHE A 435 -9.02 -42.17 5.19
CA PHE A 435 -8.16 -43.34 5.35
C PHE A 435 -8.69 -44.34 6.38
N VAL A 436 -9.07 -43.86 7.57
CA VAL A 436 -9.56 -44.72 8.67
C VAL A 436 -10.94 -45.28 8.36
N VAL A 437 -11.85 -44.47 7.74
CA VAL A 437 -13.14 -45.00 7.26
C VAL A 437 -12.94 -46.16 6.31
N HIS A 438 -12.01 -46.01 5.36
CA HIS A 438 -11.75 -47.05 4.38
C HIS A 438 -11.17 -48.32 5.02
N SER A 439 -10.23 -48.18 5.98
CA SER A 439 -9.62 -49.31 6.70
C SER A 439 -10.66 -50.08 7.49
N ILE A 440 -11.57 -49.42 8.20
CA ILE A 440 -12.62 -50.05 8.96
C ILE A 440 -13.65 -50.75 8.06
N ASP A 441 -14.03 -50.11 6.94
CA ASP A 441 -14.98 -50.71 6.00
C ASP A 441 -14.40 -51.99 5.34
N GLN A 442 -13.08 -52.03 5.04
CA GLN A 442 -12.40 -53.23 4.54
C GLN A 442 -12.36 -54.38 5.56
N GLU A 443 -12.18 -54.04 6.82
CA GLU A 443 -12.03 -55.04 7.89
C GLU A 443 -13.32 -55.30 8.67
N SER A 444 -14.47 -54.82 8.17
CA SER A 444 -15.75 -54.87 8.87
C SER A 444 -16.13 -56.25 9.41
N ALA A 445 -15.95 -57.29 8.59
CA ALA A 445 -16.23 -58.68 8.98
C ALA A 445 -15.31 -59.19 10.13
N VAL A 446 -14.02 -58.86 10.07
CA VAL A 446 -13.05 -59.23 11.12
C VAL A 446 -13.36 -58.46 12.42
N ILE A 447 -13.72 -57.21 12.33
CA ILE A 447 -14.16 -56.39 13.46
C ILE A 447 -15.41 -56.98 14.10
N GLY A 448 -16.40 -57.36 13.30
CA GLY A 448 -17.61 -58.04 13.76
C GLY A 448 -17.34 -59.38 14.45
N ALA A 449 -16.44 -60.21 13.91
CA ALA A 449 -15.99 -61.45 14.54
C ALA A 449 -15.27 -61.21 15.88
N LEU A 450 -14.39 -60.20 15.96
CA LEU A 450 -13.72 -59.82 17.21
C LEU A 450 -14.71 -59.33 18.26
N TYR A 451 -15.76 -58.60 17.83
CA TYR A 451 -16.86 -58.23 18.72
C TYR A 451 -17.60 -59.44 19.25
N ALA A 452 -17.93 -60.41 18.38
CA ALA A 452 -18.62 -61.65 18.76
C ALA A 452 -17.80 -62.46 19.75
N LEU A 453 -16.46 -62.43 19.65
CA LEU A 453 -15.51 -63.05 20.58
C LEU A 453 -15.28 -62.22 21.85
N GLY A 454 -16.06 -61.16 22.13
CA GLY A 454 -16.05 -60.41 23.38
C GLY A 454 -15.00 -59.32 23.50
N VAL A 455 -14.33 -58.90 22.40
CA VAL A 455 -13.38 -57.81 22.44
C VAL A 455 -14.11 -56.49 22.67
N LYS A 456 -13.75 -55.79 23.77
CA LYS A 456 -14.41 -54.49 24.15
C LYS A 456 -14.19 -53.43 23.08
N ARG A 457 -15.20 -52.62 22.80
CA ARG A 457 -15.19 -51.49 21.85
C ARG A 457 -14.00 -50.54 22.08
N LYS A 458 -13.64 -50.23 23.32
CA LYS A 458 -12.48 -49.40 23.67
C LYS A 458 -11.17 -49.95 23.13
N ASN A 459 -10.99 -51.30 23.17
CA ASN A 459 -9.75 -51.94 22.70
C ASN A 459 -9.65 -51.92 21.16
N LEU A 460 -10.79 -52.08 20.47
CA LEU A 460 -10.81 -51.94 19.01
C LEU A 460 -10.57 -50.51 18.57
N MET A 461 -11.19 -49.55 19.26
CA MET A 461 -10.96 -48.12 19.02
C MET A 461 -9.48 -47.77 19.19
N ALA A 462 -8.87 -48.19 20.32
CA ALA A 462 -7.44 -47.97 20.59
C ALA A 462 -6.55 -48.60 19.51
N HIS A 463 -6.91 -49.80 19.00
CA HIS A 463 -6.15 -50.47 17.94
C HIS A 463 -6.09 -49.64 16.62
N TYR A 464 -7.26 -49.14 16.15
CA TYR A 464 -7.34 -48.39 14.91
C TYR A 464 -6.84 -46.96 15.02
N VAL A 465 -6.84 -46.36 16.23
CA VAL A 465 -6.28 -44.99 16.46
C VAL A 465 -4.76 -45.05 16.60
N THR A 466 -4.17 -46.13 17.19
CA THR A 466 -2.73 -46.13 17.51
C THR A 466 -1.83 -45.95 16.29
N LEU A 467 -2.06 -46.72 15.24
CA LEU A 467 -1.15 -46.72 14.07
C LEU A 467 -1.13 -45.37 13.32
N PRO A 468 -2.28 -44.75 12.96
CA PRO A 468 -2.29 -43.41 12.40
C PRO A 468 -1.65 -42.36 13.32
N THR A 469 -1.87 -42.44 14.62
CA THR A 469 -1.29 -41.49 15.62
C THR A 469 0.22 -41.62 15.70
N VAL A 470 0.76 -42.86 15.71
CA VAL A 470 2.21 -43.06 15.70
C VAL A 470 2.85 -42.55 14.40
N ILE A 471 2.19 -42.76 13.27
CA ILE A 471 2.67 -42.28 11.98
C ILE A 471 2.65 -40.75 11.96
N THR A 472 1.57 -40.11 12.41
CA THR A 472 1.48 -38.63 12.45
C THR A 472 2.52 -38.03 13.38
N LEU A 473 2.81 -38.68 14.54
CA LEU A 473 3.85 -38.22 15.45
C LEU A 473 5.25 -38.26 14.81
N PHE A 474 5.64 -39.42 14.24
CA PHE A 474 6.96 -39.54 13.62
C PHE A 474 7.08 -38.67 12.35
N SER A 475 6.03 -38.58 11.57
CA SER A 475 6.04 -37.74 10.38
C SER A 475 6.09 -36.24 10.74
N GLY A 476 5.36 -35.82 11.78
CA GLY A 476 5.41 -34.47 12.31
C GLY A 476 6.81 -34.12 12.85
N LEU A 477 7.43 -35.03 13.61
CA LEU A 477 8.80 -34.87 14.07
C LEU A 477 9.80 -34.73 12.92
N ILE A 478 9.75 -35.62 11.92
CA ILE A 478 10.64 -35.55 10.75
C ILE A 478 10.41 -34.27 9.97
N GLY A 479 9.15 -33.87 9.72
CA GLY A 479 8.82 -32.64 9.01
C GLY A 479 9.31 -31.38 9.73
N THR A 480 9.15 -31.32 11.05
CA THR A 480 9.65 -30.22 11.87
C THR A 480 11.18 -30.14 11.87
N LEU A 481 11.86 -31.30 12.03
CA LEU A 481 13.32 -31.33 11.96
C LEU A 481 13.87 -30.91 10.58
N LEU A 482 13.21 -31.35 9.51
CA LEU A 482 13.55 -30.91 8.16
C LEU A 482 13.29 -29.41 7.96
N GLY A 483 12.19 -28.89 8.51
CA GLY A 483 11.87 -27.46 8.45
C GLY A 483 12.93 -26.58 9.11
N TYR A 484 13.47 -27.00 10.24
CA TYR A 484 14.56 -26.28 10.92
C TYR A 484 15.98 -26.65 10.42
N SER A 485 16.11 -27.64 9.54
CA SER A 485 17.41 -27.99 8.97
C SER A 485 17.89 -26.96 7.94
N SER A 486 19.13 -27.12 7.49
CA SER A 486 19.70 -26.29 6.39
C SER A 486 18.86 -26.29 5.09
N LEU A 487 17.94 -27.24 4.93
CA LEU A 487 17.01 -27.32 3.80
C LEU A 487 15.69 -26.57 4.04
N GLY A 488 15.48 -26.00 5.19
CA GLY A 488 14.24 -25.29 5.57
C GLY A 488 14.46 -23.83 5.91
N VAL A 489 14.39 -23.44 7.18
CA VAL A 489 14.51 -22.06 7.65
C VAL A 489 15.68 -21.30 7.01
N PRO A 490 16.93 -21.79 6.97
CA PRO A 490 18.04 -21.04 6.37
C PRO A 490 17.86 -20.74 4.88
N ILE A 491 17.25 -21.66 4.11
CA ILE A 491 16.96 -21.39 2.68
C ILE A 491 15.91 -20.27 2.52
N GLN A 492 14.89 -20.26 3.38
CA GLN A 492 13.84 -19.21 3.30
C GLN A 492 14.36 -17.85 3.77
N MET A 493 15.33 -17.82 4.69
CA MET A 493 16.00 -16.58 5.11
C MET A 493 16.89 -16.00 4.01
N GLN A 494 17.42 -16.84 3.10
CA GLN A 494 18.34 -16.40 2.05
C GLN A 494 17.73 -15.32 1.15
N ASP A 495 16.43 -15.40 0.86
CA ASP A 495 15.74 -14.40 0.04
C ASP A 495 15.78 -13.02 0.72
N CYS A 496 15.55 -12.96 2.04
CA CYS A 496 15.64 -11.73 2.80
C CYS A 496 17.07 -11.15 2.78
N TYR A 497 18.09 -11.99 2.98
CA TYR A 497 19.49 -11.59 2.90
C TYR A 497 19.95 -11.12 1.52
N ASN A 498 19.27 -11.45 0.45
CA ASN A 498 19.61 -10.98 -0.88
C ASN A 498 19.19 -9.53 -1.14
N TYR A 499 18.26 -9.00 -0.33
CA TYR A 499 17.68 -7.67 -0.50
C TYR A 499 18.00 -6.72 0.64
N TYR A 500 17.97 -7.22 1.88
CA TYR A 500 18.11 -6.41 3.07
C TYR A 500 19.52 -6.54 3.67
N SER A 501 20.03 -5.43 4.16
CA SER A 501 21.33 -5.34 4.82
C SER A 501 21.22 -5.76 6.28
N LEU A 502 20.98 -7.04 6.50
CA LEU A 502 20.81 -7.61 7.83
C LEU A 502 22.11 -8.19 8.38
N PRO A 503 22.31 -8.18 9.71
CA PRO A 503 23.37 -8.94 10.35
C PRO A 503 23.13 -10.45 10.19
N ASP A 504 24.16 -11.27 10.37
CA ASP A 504 24.00 -12.72 10.39
C ASP A 504 23.15 -13.14 11.61
N LEU A 505 21.97 -13.69 11.36
CA LEU A 505 21.02 -14.11 12.39
C LEU A 505 21.06 -15.61 12.59
N ASP A 506 21.19 -16.04 13.83
CA ASP A 506 21.06 -17.43 14.21
C ASP A 506 19.58 -17.87 14.19
N VAL A 507 19.35 -19.10 13.68
CA VAL A 507 17.98 -19.65 13.62
C VAL A 507 17.34 -19.72 15.02
N ILE A 508 16.22 -19.07 15.18
CA ILE A 508 15.46 -19.03 16.42
C ILE A 508 14.42 -20.16 16.44
N TYR A 509 14.50 -21.00 17.48
CA TYR A 509 13.63 -22.18 17.64
C TYR A 509 12.38 -21.81 18.42
N MET A 510 11.25 -21.56 17.71
CA MET A 510 9.98 -21.19 18.34
C MET A 510 9.26 -22.36 18.98
N PRO A 511 8.96 -22.32 20.29
CA PRO A 511 8.28 -23.43 20.99
C PRO A 511 6.92 -23.79 20.39
N TYR A 512 6.15 -22.81 19.93
CA TYR A 512 4.84 -23.05 19.35
C TYR A 512 4.90 -23.81 18.00
N LEU A 513 5.97 -23.65 17.20
CA LEU A 513 6.17 -24.40 15.96
C LEU A 513 6.49 -25.87 16.23
N PHE A 514 7.20 -26.19 17.32
CA PHE A 514 7.36 -27.58 17.77
C PHE A 514 6.03 -28.18 18.21
N ILE A 515 5.21 -27.42 18.94
CA ILE A 515 3.86 -27.86 19.32
C ILE A 515 3.03 -28.09 18.06
N TYR A 516 3.03 -27.13 17.12
CA TYR A 516 2.30 -27.23 15.86
C TYR A 516 2.75 -28.44 15.04
N GLY A 517 4.04 -28.65 14.84
CA GLY A 517 4.59 -29.70 13.99
C GLY A 517 4.55 -31.09 14.60
N ILE A 518 4.79 -31.22 15.91
CA ILE A 518 4.94 -32.53 16.58
C ILE A 518 3.69 -32.95 17.35
N VAL A 519 3.01 -32.01 18.04
CA VAL A 519 1.89 -32.33 18.95
C VAL A 519 0.53 -32.24 18.23
N VAL A 520 0.32 -31.22 17.42
CA VAL A 520 -0.99 -30.98 16.76
C VAL A 520 -1.39 -32.10 15.80
N PRO A 521 -0.55 -32.65 14.90
CA PRO A 521 -0.93 -33.74 14.01
C PRO A 521 -1.39 -35.01 14.71
N PRO A 522 -0.69 -35.57 15.73
CA PRO A 522 -1.20 -36.70 16.46
C PRO A 522 -2.45 -36.42 17.30
N VAL A 523 -2.61 -35.21 17.86
CA VAL A 523 -3.85 -34.81 18.55
C VAL A 523 -5.04 -34.79 17.58
N ILE A 524 -4.88 -34.18 16.42
CA ILE A 524 -5.88 -34.22 15.35
C ILE A 524 -6.18 -35.66 14.93
N SER A 525 -5.14 -36.48 14.76
CA SER A 525 -5.31 -37.88 14.43
C SER A 525 -6.16 -38.62 15.49
N ILE A 526 -5.89 -38.40 16.77
CA ILE A 526 -6.65 -39.02 17.88
C ILE A 526 -8.11 -38.54 17.83
N ILE A 527 -8.36 -37.22 17.70
CA ILE A 527 -9.71 -36.66 17.71
C ILE A 527 -10.52 -37.16 16.52
N VAL A 528 -10.00 -36.92 15.30
CA VAL A 528 -10.69 -37.28 14.05
C VAL A 528 -10.96 -38.79 13.98
N ASN A 529 -9.92 -39.58 14.22
CA ASN A 529 -10.06 -41.05 14.18
C ASN A 529 -11.02 -41.55 15.25
N SER A 530 -10.96 -41.04 16.48
CA SER A 530 -11.89 -41.45 17.56
C SER A 530 -13.34 -41.11 17.20
N LEU A 531 -13.63 -39.94 16.66
CA LEU A 531 -14.97 -39.55 16.23
C LEU A 531 -15.50 -40.44 15.11
N VAL A 532 -14.66 -40.65 14.08
CA VAL A 532 -15.02 -41.48 12.91
C VAL A 532 -15.22 -42.93 13.28
N ILE A 533 -14.29 -43.50 14.06
CA ILE A 533 -14.32 -44.89 14.48
C ILE A 533 -15.53 -45.15 15.42
N ARG A 534 -15.79 -44.22 16.37
CA ARG A 534 -16.95 -44.31 17.26
C ARG A 534 -18.25 -44.43 16.48
N LYS A 535 -18.44 -43.64 15.40
CA LYS A 535 -19.60 -43.69 14.54
C LYS A 535 -19.71 -44.99 13.76
N ARG A 536 -18.58 -45.58 13.32
CA ARG A 536 -18.55 -46.83 12.55
C ARG A 536 -18.72 -48.07 13.41
N LEU A 537 -18.09 -48.08 14.57
CA LEU A 537 -18.20 -49.20 15.53
C LEU A 537 -19.56 -49.19 16.28
N SER A 538 -20.47 -48.27 16.04
CA SER A 538 -21.84 -48.29 16.63
C SER A 538 -22.80 -49.17 15.84
N LYS A 539 -22.40 -49.74 14.68
CA LYS A 539 -23.25 -50.61 13.89
C LYS A 539 -23.46 -51.96 14.61
N PRO A 540 -24.61 -52.63 14.44
CA PRO A 540 -24.88 -53.96 14.98
C PRO A 540 -23.84 -54.97 14.49
N VAL A 541 -23.42 -55.87 15.38
CA VAL A 541 -22.38 -56.90 15.08
C VAL A 541 -22.71 -57.74 13.84
N LEU A 542 -24.00 -58.17 13.71
CA LEU A 542 -24.47 -58.98 12.58
C LEU A 542 -24.33 -58.24 11.23
N THR A 543 -24.61 -56.94 11.20
CA THR A 543 -24.43 -56.11 9.96
C THR A 543 -22.94 -55.94 9.62
N MET A 544 -22.05 -55.94 10.65
CA MET A 544 -20.60 -55.89 10.42
C MET A 544 -20.06 -57.20 9.89
N ILE A 545 -20.50 -58.34 10.44
CA ILE A 545 -20.09 -59.69 9.97
C ILE A 545 -20.55 -59.94 8.54
N ARG A 546 -21.83 -59.63 8.25
CA ARG A 546 -22.38 -59.76 6.91
C ARG A 546 -21.90 -58.74 5.90
N ASN A 547 -21.13 -57.75 6.35
CA ASN A 547 -20.65 -56.65 5.52
C ASN A 547 -21.77 -55.99 4.67
N GLU A 548 -22.98 -55.94 5.25
CA GLU A 548 -24.15 -55.35 4.57
C GLU A 548 -23.95 -53.87 4.40
N GLN A 549 -23.65 -53.46 3.18
CA GLN A 549 -23.72 -52.08 2.80
C GLN A 549 -25.19 -51.74 2.57
N LYS A 550 -25.72 -50.71 3.25
CA LYS A 550 -27.01 -50.16 2.91
C LYS A 550 -26.97 -49.75 1.44
N VAL A 551 -27.55 -50.58 0.57
CA VAL A 551 -27.86 -50.20 -0.81
C VAL A 551 -28.82 -49.04 -0.69
N GLY A 552 -28.35 -47.82 -0.98
CA GLY A 552 -29.22 -46.67 -1.06
C GLY A 552 -30.33 -46.98 -2.08
N LYS A 553 -31.57 -46.66 -1.76
CA LYS A 553 -32.69 -46.76 -2.72
C LYS A 553 -32.31 -45.84 -3.91
N GLY A 554 -31.69 -46.45 -4.93
CA GLY A 554 -31.36 -45.77 -6.18
C GLY A 554 -32.68 -45.36 -6.82
N LYS A 555 -32.91 -44.08 -7.03
CA LYS A 555 -33.94 -43.63 -7.96
C LYS A 555 -33.55 -44.18 -9.34
N ASP A 556 -34.44 -44.94 -9.93
CA ASP A 556 -34.28 -45.36 -11.33
C ASP A 556 -34.31 -44.14 -12.25
N ILE A 557 -33.09 -43.67 -12.59
CA ILE A 557 -32.96 -42.55 -13.51
C ILE A 557 -33.04 -43.13 -14.94
N LYS A 558 -34.06 -42.73 -15.66
CA LYS A 558 -34.25 -43.05 -17.08
C LYS A 558 -33.22 -42.24 -17.90
N LEU A 559 -32.14 -42.89 -18.35
CA LEU A 559 -31.03 -42.27 -19.07
C LEU A 559 -31.13 -42.44 -20.60
N GLY A 560 -32.28 -42.54 -21.19
CA GLY A 560 -32.49 -42.55 -22.64
C GLY A 560 -31.74 -43.71 -23.38
N ASN A 561 -31.69 -43.68 -24.71
CA ASN A 561 -31.07 -44.67 -25.59
C ASN A 561 -29.55 -44.37 -25.76
N MET A 562 -28.74 -44.60 -24.70
CA MET A 562 -27.27 -44.52 -24.81
C MET A 562 -26.66 -45.93 -24.97
N SER A 563 -25.42 -46.00 -25.54
CA SER A 563 -24.66 -47.25 -25.58
C SER A 563 -24.50 -47.81 -24.16
N PHE A 564 -24.52 -49.15 -24.04
CA PHE A 564 -24.35 -49.84 -22.73
C PHE A 564 -23.13 -49.30 -21.92
N MET A 565 -22.03 -49.04 -22.58
CA MET A 565 -20.81 -48.57 -21.95
C MET A 565 -20.99 -47.20 -21.33
N ASN A 566 -21.67 -46.26 -22.00
CA ASN A 566 -21.93 -44.91 -21.48
C ASN A 566 -22.98 -44.94 -20.37
N LEU A 567 -24.00 -45.74 -20.57
CA LEU A 567 -25.07 -45.95 -19.57
C LEU A 567 -24.48 -46.53 -18.27
N PHE A 568 -23.56 -47.50 -18.38
CA PHE A 568 -22.85 -48.07 -17.22
C PHE A 568 -22.00 -47.03 -16.52
N LYS A 569 -21.22 -46.24 -17.23
CA LYS A 569 -20.37 -45.17 -16.67
C LYS A 569 -21.19 -44.15 -15.86
N ILE A 570 -22.29 -43.64 -16.41
CA ILE A 570 -23.14 -42.65 -15.75
C ILE A 570 -23.83 -43.28 -14.52
N ARG A 571 -24.37 -44.47 -14.63
CA ARG A 571 -24.94 -45.17 -13.46
C ARG A 571 -23.90 -45.45 -12.37
N GLN A 572 -22.70 -45.84 -12.75
CA GLN A 572 -21.57 -46.03 -11.84
C GLN A 572 -21.22 -44.71 -11.14
N MET A 573 -21.09 -43.60 -11.85
CA MET A 573 -20.83 -42.29 -11.34
C MET A 573 -21.88 -41.83 -10.32
N LEU A 574 -23.13 -41.99 -10.64
CA LEU A 574 -24.25 -41.62 -9.74
C LEU A 574 -24.32 -42.53 -8.51
N ARG A 575 -24.05 -43.83 -8.65
CA ARG A 575 -23.99 -44.78 -7.54
C ARG A 575 -22.80 -44.51 -6.60
N GLU A 576 -21.66 -44.08 -7.15
CA GLU A 576 -20.43 -43.76 -6.41
C GLU A 576 -20.29 -42.26 -6.10
N SER A 577 -21.33 -41.44 -6.28
CA SER A 577 -21.29 -39.98 -6.09
C SER A 577 -20.72 -39.54 -4.74
N ARG A 578 -21.04 -40.32 -3.66
CA ARG A 578 -20.46 -40.05 -2.34
C ARG A 578 -18.92 -40.25 -2.30
N THR A 579 -18.42 -41.27 -3.00
CA THR A 579 -16.97 -41.49 -3.11
C THR A 579 -16.33 -40.45 -4.04
N GLY A 580 -17.02 -40.09 -5.13
CA GLY A 580 -16.65 -39.02 -6.03
C GLY A 580 -16.53 -37.68 -5.30
N PHE A 581 -17.52 -37.33 -4.49
CA PHE A 581 -17.44 -36.12 -3.64
C PHE A 581 -16.23 -36.13 -2.71
N THR A 582 -15.89 -37.29 -2.13
CA THR A 582 -14.69 -37.44 -1.31
C THR A 582 -13.41 -37.11 -2.09
N VAL A 583 -13.30 -37.56 -3.34
CA VAL A 583 -12.13 -37.26 -4.19
C VAL A 583 -12.09 -35.78 -4.56
N VAL A 584 -13.22 -35.23 -4.99
CA VAL A 584 -13.33 -33.80 -5.38
C VAL A 584 -13.02 -32.88 -4.19
N PHE A 585 -13.50 -33.20 -3.00
CA PHE A 585 -13.20 -32.39 -1.81
C PHE A 585 -11.72 -32.46 -1.43
N GLY A 586 -11.06 -33.63 -1.49
CA GLY A 586 -9.62 -33.74 -1.28
C GLY A 586 -8.80 -32.98 -2.33
N MET A 587 -9.22 -33.04 -3.59
CA MET A 587 -8.66 -32.24 -4.68
C MET A 587 -8.84 -30.74 -4.40
N PHE A 588 -10.04 -30.32 -4.04
CA PHE A 588 -10.38 -28.94 -3.71
C PHE A 588 -9.48 -28.35 -2.60
N VAL A 589 -9.35 -29.06 -1.46
CA VAL A 589 -8.53 -28.57 -0.34
C VAL A 589 -7.05 -28.54 -0.71
N SER A 590 -6.54 -29.54 -1.47
CA SER A 590 -5.15 -29.51 -1.92
C SER A 590 -4.90 -28.44 -3.01
N LEU A 591 -5.92 -28.10 -3.80
CA LEU A 591 -5.86 -27.03 -4.78
C LEU A 591 -5.81 -25.66 -4.15
N LEU A 592 -6.42 -25.45 -2.96
CA LEU A 592 -6.31 -24.19 -2.21
C LEU A 592 -4.85 -23.80 -2.00
N LEU A 593 -4.01 -24.76 -1.58
CA LEU A 593 -2.59 -24.47 -1.36
C LEU A 593 -1.83 -24.15 -2.67
N ALA A 594 -2.14 -24.85 -3.74
CA ALA A 594 -1.54 -24.55 -5.05
C ALA A 594 -2.02 -23.20 -5.60
N MET A 595 -3.28 -22.86 -5.36
CA MET A 595 -3.87 -21.59 -5.75
C MET A 595 -3.19 -20.43 -5.02
N MET A 596 -2.86 -20.59 -3.74
CA MET A 596 -2.14 -19.60 -2.96
C MET A 596 -0.82 -19.18 -3.62
N SER A 597 0.00 -20.15 -4.03
CA SER A 597 1.25 -19.84 -4.75
C SER A 597 1.01 -19.18 -6.11
N LEU A 598 -0.01 -19.63 -6.85
CA LEU A 598 -0.33 -19.05 -8.16
C LEU A 598 -0.87 -17.64 -8.06
N GLU A 599 -1.57 -17.30 -6.97
CA GLU A 599 -2.04 -15.94 -6.73
C GLU A 599 -0.91 -14.99 -6.40
N ILE A 600 -0.01 -15.37 -5.50
CA ILE A 600 1.18 -14.57 -5.21
C ILE A 600 1.97 -14.31 -6.51
N TYR A 601 2.19 -15.36 -7.30
CA TYR A 601 2.85 -15.22 -8.61
C TYR A 601 2.10 -14.24 -9.54
N THR A 602 0.77 -14.33 -9.59
CA THR A 602 -0.04 -13.47 -10.47
C THR A 602 -0.01 -12.02 -9.98
N TYR A 603 -0.07 -11.80 -8.68
CA TYR A 603 0.04 -10.46 -8.08
C TYR A 603 1.38 -9.82 -8.43
N CYS A 604 2.48 -10.53 -8.24
CA CYS A 604 3.81 -10.06 -8.65
C CYS A 604 3.88 -9.75 -10.16
N ALA A 605 3.30 -10.63 -10.98
CA ALA A 605 3.29 -10.44 -12.43
C ALA A 605 2.42 -9.25 -12.88
N ASN A 606 1.28 -9.03 -12.22
CA ASN A 606 0.41 -7.88 -12.49
C ASN A 606 1.09 -6.58 -12.05
N VAL A 607 1.66 -6.52 -10.85
CA VAL A 607 2.42 -5.35 -10.36
C VAL A 607 3.54 -4.99 -11.33
N ASN A 608 4.35 -5.97 -11.72
CA ASN A 608 5.46 -5.74 -12.67
C ASN A 608 4.97 -5.22 -14.03
N ARG A 609 3.91 -5.82 -14.57
CA ARG A 609 3.29 -5.39 -15.82
C ARG A 609 2.74 -3.97 -15.73
N ASP A 610 1.98 -3.67 -14.68
CA ASP A 610 1.25 -2.43 -14.57
C ASP A 610 2.19 -1.27 -14.23
N TYR A 611 3.19 -1.46 -13.36
CA TYR A 611 4.22 -0.46 -13.07
C TYR A 611 4.94 0.00 -14.34
N VAL A 612 5.39 -0.96 -15.17
CA VAL A 612 6.13 -0.66 -16.40
C VAL A 612 5.24 0.01 -17.45
N ASN A 613 3.97 -0.43 -17.58
CA ASN A 613 3.07 0.08 -18.61
C ASN A 613 2.48 1.45 -18.26
N ASP A 614 2.23 1.70 -16.96
CA ASP A 614 1.59 2.91 -16.50
C ASP A 614 2.58 4.07 -16.34
N THR A 615 3.88 3.79 -16.18
CA THR A 615 4.93 4.82 -16.15
C THR A 615 5.27 5.25 -17.57
N LYS A 616 4.78 6.42 -17.99
CA LYS A 616 4.98 6.97 -19.34
C LYS A 616 6.14 7.95 -19.44
N TYR A 617 6.56 8.55 -18.30
CA TYR A 617 7.74 9.42 -18.23
C TYR A 617 9.03 8.58 -18.14
N GLU A 618 10.16 9.14 -18.59
CA GLU A 618 11.48 8.54 -18.40
C GLU A 618 12.15 9.07 -17.12
N TYR A 619 11.88 10.33 -16.74
CA TYR A 619 12.43 11.00 -15.56
C TYR A 619 11.32 11.76 -14.82
N MET A 620 11.35 11.67 -13.47
CA MET A 620 10.61 12.50 -12.54
C MET A 620 11.63 13.09 -11.56
N TYR A 621 11.73 14.42 -11.56
CA TYR A 621 12.59 15.18 -10.66
C TYR A 621 11.74 15.76 -9.56
N THR A 622 12.08 15.48 -8.32
CA THR A 622 11.47 16.09 -7.13
C THR A 622 12.45 17.09 -6.56
N TYR A 623 12.07 18.34 -6.50
CA TYR A 623 12.91 19.44 -6.05
C TYR A 623 12.93 19.55 -4.53
N LYS A 624 14.12 19.89 -3.99
CA LYS A 624 14.32 20.43 -2.65
C LYS A 624 14.23 21.96 -2.69
N TYR A 625 14.85 22.55 -3.72
CA TYR A 625 14.87 24.00 -3.98
C TYR A 625 14.47 24.27 -5.42
N PRO A 626 13.18 24.54 -5.73
CA PRO A 626 12.72 24.80 -7.08
C PRO A 626 13.36 26.06 -7.70
N THR A 627 13.49 26.07 -9.01
CA THR A 627 13.91 27.24 -9.82
C THR A 627 12.71 28.10 -10.17
N GLU A 628 12.94 29.33 -10.71
CA GLU A 628 11.85 30.17 -11.21
C GLU A 628 11.19 29.59 -12.46
N GLU A 629 11.99 29.03 -13.36
CA GLU A 629 11.52 28.54 -14.65
C GLU A 629 11.68 27.02 -14.70
N VAL A 630 10.71 26.38 -15.34
CA VAL A 630 10.77 24.95 -15.64
C VAL A 630 11.87 24.70 -16.68
N PRO A 631 12.78 23.75 -16.47
CA PRO A 631 13.82 23.41 -17.44
C PRO A 631 13.26 23.06 -18.81
N GLU A 632 13.96 23.43 -19.89
CA GLU A 632 13.51 23.18 -21.26
C GLU A 632 13.22 21.69 -21.52
N GLY A 633 12.00 21.39 -21.92
CA GLY A 633 11.53 20.02 -22.15
C GLY A 633 10.99 19.33 -20.89
N GLY A 634 10.94 20.02 -19.76
CA GLY A 634 10.25 19.60 -18.54
C GLY A 634 8.77 19.93 -18.56
N TYR A 635 7.99 19.18 -17.78
CA TYR A 635 6.58 19.41 -17.53
C TYR A 635 6.37 19.52 -16.02
N GLU A 636 5.98 20.69 -15.59
CA GLU A 636 5.76 21.01 -14.19
C GLU A 636 4.59 20.27 -13.58
N ALA A 637 4.70 20.03 -12.29
CA ALA A 637 3.64 19.51 -11.44
C ALA A 637 3.88 19.96 -10.00
N TYR A 638 2.81 19.96 -9.21
CA TYR A 638 2.89 20.16 -7.78
C TYR A 638 2.57 18.85 -7.07
N ALA A 639 3.28 18.52 -6.02
CA ALA A 639 3.05 17.33 -5.21
C ALA A 639 3.08 17.66 -3.72
N LYS A 640 2.02 17.29 -2.99
CA LYS A 640 1.92 17.32 -1.52
C LYS A 640 1.58 15.93 -1.03
N THR A 641 2.32 15.46 -0.03
CA THR A 641 2.08 14.14 0.57
C THR A 641 1.15 14.27 1.76
N LEU A 642 0.05 13.55 1.72
CA LEU A 642 -0.93 13.43 2.80
C LEU A 642 -1.00 11.99 3.28
N LYS A 643 -1.61 11.74 4.43
CA LYS A 643 -1.65 10.42 5.05
C LYS A 643 -3.05 9.83 5.11
N LYS A 644 -3.12 8.50 4.94
CA LYS A 644 -4.34 7.72 5.14
C LYS A 644 -4.08 6.46 5.94
N LYS A 645 -4.78 6.33 7.05
CA LYS A 645 -4.69 5.17 7.93
C LYS A 645 -5.63 4.05 7.48
N ILE A 646 -5.12 2.82 7.33
CA ILE A 646 -5.91 1.61 7.08
C ILE A 646 -5.35 0.45 7.89
N TYR A 647 -6.22 -0.30 8.58
CA TYR A 647 -5.86 -1.44 9.43
C TYR A 647 -4.73 -1.16 10.45
N GLY A 648 -4.57 0.10 10.87
CA GLY A 648 -3.52 0.50 11.80
C GLY A 648 -2.21 0.97 11.14
N TYR A 649 -2.07 0.83 9.83
CA TYR A 649 -0.92 1.31 9.06
C TYR A 649 -1.20 2.68 8.44
N ASN A 650 -0.22 3.58 8.50
CA ASN A 650 -0.24 4.87 7.84
C ASN A 650 0.39 4.74 6.46
N PHE A 651 -0.29 5.22 5.43
CA PHE A 651 0.23 5.22 4.06
C PHE A 651 0.23 6.64 3.51
N ASP A 652 1.31 6.98 2.86
CA ASP A 652 1.46 8.22 2.15
C ASP A 652 0.66 8.19 0.84
N ILE A 653 -0.10 9.26 0.62
CA ILE A 653 -0.88 9.47 -0.60
C ILE A 653 -0.48 10.84 -1.14
N THR A 654 0.09 10.87 -2.32
CA THR A 654 0.50 12.11 -2.98
C THR A 654 -0.69 12.76 -3.67
N VAL A 655 -1.03 13.98 -3.28
CA VAL A 655 -1.90 14.84 -4.09
C VAL A 655 -1.04 15.52 -5.13
N MET A 656 -1.36 15.32 -6.41
CA MET A 656 -0.58 15.80 -7.53
C MET A 656 -1.41 16.74 -8.41
N GLY A 657 -0.99 17.98 -8.43
CA GLY A 657 -1.48 19.00 -9.35
C GLY A 657 -0.83 18.84 -10.72
N LEU A 658 -1.62 18.64 -11.78
CA LEU A 658 -1.14 18.46 -13.14
C LEU A 658 -1.62 19.59 -14.04
N THR A 659 -0.75 20.08 -14.90
CA THR A 659 -1.09 21.00 -15.97
C THR A 659 -1.90 20.29 -17.06
N GLU A 660 -2.80 21.00 -17.75
CA GLU A 660 -3.66 20.44 -18.81
C GLU A 660 -2.88 19.76 -19.94
N ASN A 661 -1.63 20.17 -20.16
CA ASN A 661 -0.77 19.67 -21.23
C ASN A 661 0.16 18.54 -20.80
N ASN A 662 0.04 17.99 -19.59
CA ASN A 662 0.92 16.92 -19.12
C ASN A 662 0.67 15.63 -19.93
N PRO A 663 1.66 15.15 -20.70
CA PRO A 663 1.47 14.00 -21.60
C PRO A 663 1.63 12.63 -20.91
N PHE A 664 2.01 12.60 -19.62
CA PHE A 664 2.42 11.39 -18.94
C PHE A 664 1.28 10.67 -18.21
N PHE A 665 0.18 11.39 -17.96
CA PHE A 665 -0.97 10.85 -17.26
C PHE A 665 -2.23 10.99 -18.12
N ASP A 666 -2.92 9.86 -18.32
CA ASP A 666 -4.22 9.83 -19.04
C ASP A 666 -5.33 9.94 -17.98
N VAL A 667 -5.57 11.18 -17.56
CA VAL A 667 -6.47 11.51 -16.45
C VAL A 667 -7.51 12.51 -16.90
N ASP A 668 -8.78 12.24 -16.61
CA ASP A 668 -9.87 13.19 -16.79
C ASP A 668 -10.01 14.03 -15.50
N LEU A 669 -9.45 15.25 -15.53
CA LEU A 669 -9.45 16.16 -14.40
C LEU A 669 -10.76 16.98 -14.39
N SER A 670 -11.40 17.04 -13.23
CA SER A 670 -12.56 17.90 -13.01
C SER A 670 -12.08 19.30 -12.58
N ASP A 671 -12.69 20.34 -13.09
CA ASP A 671 -12.38 21.73 -12.70
C ASP A 671 -12.96 22.05 -11.30
N SER A 672 -12.38 21.40 -10.27
CA SER A 672 -12.81 21.51 -8.88
C SER A 672 -11.71 21.04 -7.93
N SER A 673 -11.49 21.76 -6.83
CA SER A 673 -10.57 21.37 -5.76
C SER A 673 -11.10 20.22 -4.90
N SER A 674 -12.41 19.94 -4.92
CA SER A 674 -13.04 18.88 -4.13
C SER A 674 -13.32 17.59 -4.91
N LYS A 675 -13.27 17.63 -6.26
CA LYS A 675 -13.52 16.48 -7.13
C LYS A 675 -12.22 16.06 -7.81
N VAL A 676 -11.77 14.88 -7.52
CA VAL A 676 -10.45 14.41 -7.90
C VAL A 676 -10.50 13.12 -8.71
N ALA A 677 -9.45 12.84 -9.45
CA ALA A 677 -9.19 11.53 -10.00
C ALA A 677 -8.21 10.78 -9.07
N ILE A 678 -8.45 9.50 -8.85
CA ILE A 678 -7.55 8.67 -8.04
C ILE A 678 -6.80 7.65 -8.91
N SER A 679 -5.59 7.28 -8.49
CA SER A 679 -4.86 6.19 -9.14
C SER A 679 -5.57 4.84 -8.95
N SER A 680 -5.41 3.95 -9.92
CA SER A 680 -5.91 2.56 -9.81
C SER A 680 -5.34 1.86 -8.57
N SER A 681 -4.15 2.23 -8.13
CA SER A 681 -3.51 1.76 -6.90
C SER A 681 -4.36 2.09 -5.66
N ILE A 682 -4.83 3.34 -5.53
CA ILE A 682 -5.76 3.74 -4.45
C ILE A 682 -7.08 2.97 -4.54
N ALA A 683 -7.65 2.89 -5.76
CA ALA A 683 -8.91 2.21 -5.98
C ALA A 683 -8.85 0.73 -5.54
N TYR A 684 -7.79 0.02 -5.91
CA TYR A 684 -7.60 -1.38 -5.50
C TYR A 684 -7.30 -1.54 -4.00
N LYS A 685 -6.46 -0.66 -3.44
CA LYS A 685 -6.04 -0.74 -2.04
C LYS A 685 -7.20 -0.51 -1.08
N TYR A 686 -7.96 0.55 -1.32
CA TYR A 686 -9.01 1.01 -0.42
C TYR A 686 -10.42 0.57 -0.84
N GLY A 687 -10.55 -0.11 -1.98
CA GLY A 687 -11.84 -0.54 -2.52
C GLY A 687 -12.76 0.62 -2.91
N LEU A 688 -12.17 1.74 -3.34
CA LEU A 688 -12.89 2.97 -3.68
C LEU A 688 -13.17 3.06 -5.18
N GLY A 689 -14.29 3.71 -5.52
CA GLY A 689 -14.72 3.93 -6.90
C GLY A 689 -15.33 5.31 -7.09
N VAL A 690 -15.77 5.58 -8.31
CA VAL A 690 -16.42 6.86 -8.68
C VAL A 690 -17.64 7.12 -7.80
N GLY A 691 -17.71 8.30 -7.20
CA GLY A 691 -18.77 8.74 -6.30
C GLY A 691 -18.49 8.46 -4.81
N ASP A 692 -17.44 7.73 -4.47
CA ASP A 692 -17.02 7.55 -3.08
C ASP A 692 -16.23 8.78 -2.60
N THR A 693 -16.04 8.89 -1.28
CA THR A 693 -15.27 9.97 -0.65
C THR A 693 -13.95 9.43 -0.11
N LEU A 694 -12.84 10.06 -0.48
CA LEU A 694 -11.52 9.82 0.06
C LEU A 694 -11.18 10.91 1.08
N THR A 695 -10.87 10.55 2.32
CA THR A 695 -10.37 11.46 3.35
C THR A 695 -8.89 11.24 3.58
N LEU A 696 -8.13 12.33 3.57
CA LEU A 696 -6.69 12.37 3.80
C LEU A 696 -6.36 13.33 4.93
N LYS A 697 -5.33 13.06 5.71
CA LYS A 697 -4.85 13.93 6.77
C LYS A 697 -3.51 14.52 6.37
N ASP A 698 -3.39 15.81 6.54
CA ASP A 698 -2.12 16.51 6.58
C ASP A 698 -1.64 16.53 8.02
N ASP A 699 -0.55 15.86 8.32
CA ASP A 699 0.00 15.76 9.67
C ASP A 699 0.84 17.01 10.03
N GLU A 700 1.28 17.80 9.03
CA GLU A 700 2.01 19.05 9.25
C GLU A 700 1.06 20.20 9.59
N ALA A 701 0.01 20.39 8.80
CA ALA A 701 -0.99 21.43 9.01
C ALA A 701 -2.13 21.02 9.98
N ASP A 702 -2.14 19.77 10.48
CA ASP A 702 -3.23 19.14 11.26
C ASP A 702 -4.63 19.33 10.61
N LYS A 703 -4.68 19.35 9.26
CA LYS A 703 -5.89 19.50 8.47
C LYS A 703 -6.38 18.17 7.92
N ILE A 704 -7.69 18.03 7.72
CA ILE A 704 -8.30 16.86 7.07
C ILE A 704 -8.97 17.33 5.79
N TYR A 705 -8.56 16.74 4.68
CA TYR A 705 -9.13 16.97 3.36
C TYR A 705 -10.07 15.83 2.97
N ALA A 706 -11.21 16.17 2.37
CA ALA A 706 -12.20 15.20 1.89
C ALA A 706 -12.46 15.44 0.40
N PHE A 707 -12.17 14.43 -0.43
CA PHE A 707 -12.29 14.49 -1.88
C PHE A 707 -13.39 13.54 -2.38
N GLU A 708 -14.24 14.01 -3.28
CA GLU A 708 -15.18 13.17 -4.04
C GLU A 708 -14.45 12.59 -5.26
N ILE A 709 -14.52 11.29 -5.46
CA ILE A 709 -13.84 10.61 -6.57
C ILE A 709 -14.66 10.79 -7.85
N ALA A 710 -14.16 11.56 -8.79
CA ALA A 710 -14.77 11.80 -10.09
C ALA A 710 -14.39 10.73 -11.12
N SER A 711 -13.15 10.24 -11.10
CA SER A 711 -12.65 9.24 -12.03
C SER A 711 -11.54 8.38 -11.40
N VAL A 712 -11.20 7.26 -12.04
CA VAL A 712 -10.07 6.40 -11.66
C VAL A 712 -9.11 6.35 -12.84
N ALA A 713 -7.91 6.85 -12.64
CA ALA A 713 -6.82 6.80 -13.61
C ALA A 713 -6.04 5.50 -13.49
N GLN A 714 -5.67 4.91 -14.63
CA GLN A 714 -4.80 3.73 -14.64
C GLN A 714 -3.35 4.15 -14.33
N TYR A 715 -2.97 4.04 -13.06
CA TYR A 715 -1.62 4.28 -12.56
C TYR A 715 -1.36 3.43 -11.32
N ALA A 716 -0.52 2.42 -11.48
CA ALA A 716 -0.25 1.42 -10.44
C ALA A 716 0.96 1.75 -9.52
N PRO A 717 2.00 2.51 -9.96
CA PRO A 717 3.25 2.62 -9.22
C PRO A 717 3.13 3.25 -7.83
N SER A 718 2.20 4.19 -7.62
CA SER A 718 2.04 4.88 -6.34
C SER A 718 0.59 5.29 -6.07
N PHE A 719 0.33 5.70 -4.83
CA PHE A 719 -0.95 6.25 -4.40
C PHE A 719 -1.00 7.72 -4.74
N ILE A 720 -1.67 8.08 -5.84
CA ILE A 720 -1.79 9.46 -6.30
C ILE A 720 -3.26 9.87 -6.41
N VAL A 721 -3.54 11.06 -5.92
CA VAL A 721 -4.76 11.82 -6.16
C VAL A 721 -4.42 12.91 -7.17
N PHE A 722 -5.05 12.90 -8.33
CA PHE A 722 -4.81 13.87 -9.40
C PHE A 722 -5.86 14.96 -9.37
N MET A 723 -5.42 16.21 -9.52
CA MET A 723 -6.27 17.39 -9.64
C MET A 723 -5.62 18.41 -10.59
N PRO A 724 -6.36 19.45 -11.06
CA PRO A 724 -5.76 20.52 -11.82
C PRO A 724 -4.67 21.23 -11.02
N TYR A 725 -3.61 21.63 -11.70
CA TYR A 725 -2.44 22.27 -11.12
C TYR A 725 -2.79 23.53 -10.30
N ASP A 726 -3.54 24.46 -10.92
CA ASP A 726 -4.03 25.67 -10.29
C ASP A 726 -4.87 25.39 -9.03
N LYS A 727 -5.69 24.34 -9.07
CA LYS A 727 -6.53 23.94 -7.93
C LYS A 727 -5.74 23.28 -6.82
N ALA A 728 -4.63 22.63 -7.13
CA ALA A 728 -3.73 22.10 -6.13
C ALA A 728 -3.00 23.22 -5.39
N LEU A 729 -2.46 24.21 -6.11
CA LEU A 729 -1.80 25.37 -5.52
C LEU A 729 -2.78 26.18 -4.66
N GLU A 730 -4.00 26.46 -5.16
CA GLU A 730 -5.05 27.13 -4.39
C GLU A 730 -5.42 26.37 -3.10
N LEU A 731 -5.47 25.03 -3.14
CA LEU A 731 -5.86 24.19 -1.99
C LEU A 731 -4.82 24.19 -0.86
N PHE A 732 -3.56 24.30 -1.24
CA PHE A 732 -2.43 24.22 -0.31
C PHE A 732 -1.75 25.57 -0.06
N ASP A 733 -2.39 26.66 -0.49
CA ASP A 733 -1.94 28.04 -0.29
C ASP A 733 -0.55 28.33 -0.88
N GLU A 734 -0.25 27.72 -2.05
CA GLU A 734 1.02 27.89 -2.75
C GLU A 734 0.94 28.99 -3.83
N PRO A 735 2.05 29.66 -4.19
CA PRO A 735 2.11 30.63 -5.28
C PRO A 735 1.68 30.05 -6.63
N GLU A 736 1.10 30.88 -7.54
CA GLU A 736 0.56 30.43 -8.83
C GLU A 736 1.59 29.70 -9.72
N ASP A 737 2.87 30.07 -9.61
CA ASP A 737 3.96 29.52 -10.43
C ASP A 737 4.81 28.48 -9.68
N TYR A 738 4.40 28.06 -8.46
CA TYR A 738 5.18 27.15 -7.63
C TYR A 738 5.08 25.72 -8.13
N PHE A 739 6.22 25.09 -8.42
CA PHE A 739 6.31 23.66 -8.72
C PHE A 739 7.41 23.00 -7.88
N ASN A 740 7.21 21.76 -7.55
CA ASN A 740 8.20 20.95 -6.85
C ASN A 740 8.46 19.60 -7.52
N VAL A 741 7.78 19.32 -8.64
CA VAL A 741 8.00 18.11 -9.45
C VAL A 741 8.07 18.49 -10.93
N VAL A 742 9.04 17.88 -11.63
CA VAL A 742 9.15 18.03 -13.10
C VAL A 742 9.25 16.65 -13.74
N PHE A 743 8.41 16.40 -14.73
CA PHE A 743 8.44 15.18 -15.55
C PHE A 743 9.12 15.44 -16.88
N SER A 744 9.88 14.45 -17.38
CA SER A 744 10.52 14.54 -18.70
C SER A 744 10.69 13.19 -19.39
N ASN A 745 10.81 13.20 -20.72
CA ASN A 745 11.17 12.05 -21.55
C ASN A 745 12.68 11.91 -21.81
N HIS A 746 13.47 12.87 -21.35
CA HIS A 746 14.93 12.87 -21.49
C HIS A 746 15.55 13.46 -20.23
N ALA A 747 16.82 13.18 -20.03
CA ALA A 747 17.56 13.75 -18.90
C ALA A 747 17.64 15.28 -19.07
N LEU A 748 17.26 15.98 -18.01
CA LEU A 748 17.35 17.44 -17.89
C LEU A 748 18.64 17.80 -17.18
N ASP A 749 19.21 18.93 -17.54
CA ASP A 749 20.40 19.48 -16.89
C ASP A 749 19.98 20.29 -15.65
N ILE A 750 19.85 19.58 -14.53
CA ILE A 750 19.44 20.16 -13.24
C ILE A 750 20.55 19.86 -12.24
N GLU A 751 20.99 20.89 -11.50
CA GLU A 751 22.00 20.73 -10.47
C GLU A 751 21.49 19.77 -9.37
N THR A 752 22.30 18.77 -9.04
CA THR A 752 21.93 17.69 -8.12
C THR A 752 21.60 18.23 -6.72
N GLY A 753 22.21 19.34 -6.28
CA GLY A 753 21.94 19.96 -4.98
C GLY A 753 20.54 20.57 -4.86
N ARG A 754 19.86 20.87 -5.98
CA ARG A 754 18.47 21.34 -5.99
C ARG A 754 17.46 20.23 -5.82
N LEU A 755 17.88 18.96 -6.01
CA LEU A 755 16.96 17.83 -6.08
C LEU A 755 16.88 17.08 -4.75
N TYR A 756 15.66 16.83 -4.30
CA TYR A 756 15.38 15.86 -3.26
C TYR A 756 15.59 14.42 -3.78
N ALA A 757 15.02 14.12 -4.95
CA ALA A 757 15.14 12.81 -5.59
C ALA A 757 14.98 12.90 -7.12
N THR A 758 15.61 11.96 -7.82
CA THR A 758 15.38 11.71 -9.24
C THR A 758 14.88 10.27 -9.40
N THR A 759 13.64 10.09 -9.83
CA THR A 759 13.05 8.78 -10.09
C THR A 759 13.00 8.53 -11.59
N THR A 760 13.67 7.49 -12.06
CA THR A 760 13.62 7.09 -13.47
C THR A 760 12.62 5.96 -13.69
N LYS A 761 12.14 5.83 -14.93
CA LYS A 761 11.35 4.66 -15.34
C LYS A 761 12.10 3.34 -15.10
N THR A 762 13.43 3.36 -15.17
CA THR A 762 14.25 2.20 -14.86
C THR A 762 14.15 1.83 -13.39
N ASP A 763 14.10 2.83 -12.49
CA ASP A 763 13.96 2.60 -11.04
C ASP A 763 12.57 2.03 -10.71
N VAL A 764 11.51 2.57 -11.32
CA VAL A 764 10.15 2.02 -11.20
C VAL A 764 10.10 0.57 -11.68
N LYS A 765 10.76 0.26 -12.78
CA LYS A 765 10.86 -1.12 -13.29
C LYS A 765 11.68 -2.03 -12.36
N LYS A 766 12.79 -1.54 -11.80
CA LYS A 766 13.58 -2.27 -10.81
C LYS A 766 12.75 -2.56 -9.56
N ALA A 767 12.03 -1.57 -9.04
CA ALA A 767 11.16 -1.71 -7.86
C ALA A 767 10.08 -2.79 -8.06
N ALA A 768 9.41 -2.77 -9.22
CA ALA A 768 8.45 -3.82 -9.58
C ALA A 768 9.09 -5.20 -9.68
N GLY A 769 10.34 -5.28 -10.17
CA GLY A 769 11.16 -6.49 -10.22
C GLY A 769 11.52 -7.00 -8.83
N ILE A 770 11.95 -6.14 -7.95
CA ILE A 770 12.32 -6.45 -6.55
C ILE A 770 11.17 -7.14 -5.83
N PHE A 771 9.93 -6.63 -5.95
CA PHE A 771 8.74 -7.25 -5.37
C PHE A 771 8.56 -8.71 -5.84
N SER A 772 8.75 -8.97 -7.14
CA SER A 772 8.69 -10.32 -7.71
C SER A 772 9.81 -11.22 -7.19
N ASP A 773 11.00 -10.68 -7.06
CA ASP A 773 12.19 -11.44 -6.67
C ASP A 773 12.16 -11.81 -5.18
N ILE A 774 11.77 -10.90 -4.30
CA ILE A 774 11.57 -11.17 -2.87
C ILE A 774 10.58 -12.32 -2.66
N MET A 775 9.49 -12.35 -3.44
CA MET A 775 8.45 -13.38 -3.33
C MET A 775 8.81 -14.70 -4.03
N GLN A 776 9.86 -14.73 -4.85
CA GLN A 776 10.19 -15.90 -5.70
C GLN A 776 10.45 -17.18 -4.90
N GLY A 777 11.23 -17.09 -3.83
CA GLY A 777 11.54 -18.25 -2.98
C GLY A 777 10.28 -18.81 -2.32
N MET A 778 9.42 -17.94 -1.81
CA MET A 778 8.12 -18.34 -1.23
C MET A 778 7.23 -18.98 -2.29
N ILE A 779 7.11 -18.39 -3.47
CA ILE A 779 6.31 -18.94 -4.60
C ILE A 779 6.81 -20.33 -4.99
N LEU A 780 8.11 -20.50 -5.15
CA LEU A 780 8.72 -21.79 -5.53
C LEU A 780 8.52 -22.84 -4.43
N THR A 781 8.70 -22.47 -3.17
CA THR A 781 8.56 -23.39 -2.05
C THR A 781 7.11 -23.82 -1.85
N ILE A 782 6.17 -22.87 -1.76
CA ILE A 782 4.74 -23.18 -1.62
C ILE A 782 4.24 -23.94 -2.86
N GLY A 783 4.61 -23.46 -4.06
CA GLY A 783 4.21 -24.07 -5.33
C GLY A 783 4.74 -25.49 -5.49
N GLY A 784 6.03 -25.69 -5.26
CA GLY A 784 6.67 -27.01 -5.36
C GLY A 784 6.10 -28.02 -4.36
N VAL A 785 5.99 -27.63 -3.10
CA VAL A 785 5.42 -28.47 -2.05
C VAL A 785 3.92 -28.71 -2.29
N SER A 786 3.15 -27.72 -2.73
CA SER A 786 1.72 -27.88 -3.02
C SER A 786 1.45 -28.86 -4.16
N VAL A 787 2.27 -28.82 -5.23
CA VAL A 787 2.18 -29.81 -6.32
C VAL A 787 2.46 -31.22 -5.82
N LEU A 788 3.49 -31.39 -4.98
CA LEU A 788 3.79 -32.70 -4.38
C LEU A 788 2.63 -33.18 -3.51
N ILE A 789 2.10 -32.30 -2.65
CA ILE A 789 0.93 -32.60 -1.81
C ILE A 789 -0.28 -32.96 -2.66
N PHE A 790 -0.55 -32.21 -3.73
CA PHE A 790 -1.65 -32.47 -4.65
C PHE A 790 -1.53 -33.85 -5.29
N ILE A 791 -0.32 -34.21 -5.76
CA ILE A 791 -0.05 -35.56 -6.33
C ILE A 791 -0.32 -36.66 -5.29
N VAL A 792 0.18 -36.49 -4.07
CA VAL A 792 -0.01 -37.46 -2.98
C VAL A 792 -1.49 -37.63 -2.63
N VAL A 793 -2.21 -36.51 -2.48
CA VAL A 793 -3.64 -36.51 -2.15
C VAL A 793 -4.46 -37.14 -3.27
N MET A 794 -4.21 -36.77 -4.50
CA MET A 794 -4.88 -37.36 -5.67
C MET A 794 -4.61 -38.86 -5.77
N TYR A 795 -3.36 -39.28 -5.56
CA TYR A 795 -3.02 -40.70 -5.54
C TYR A 795 -3.77 -41.46 -4.43
N LEU A 796 -3.77 -40.90 -3.19
CA LEU A 796 -4.49 -41.53 -2.07
C LEU A 796 -5.99 -41.61 -2.32
N MET A 797 -6.61 -40.55 -2.79
CA MET A 797 -8.06 -40.50 -3.05
C MET A 797 -8.47 -41.44 -4.18
N MET A 798 -7.74 -41.44 -5.30
CA MET A 798 -8.01 -42.36 -6.40
C MET A 798 -7.78 -43.82 -6.01
N LYS A 799 -6.76 -44.09 -5.21
CA LYS A 799 -6.52 -45.43 -4.69
C LYS A 799 -7.66 -45.93 -3.81
N VAL A 800 -8.17 -45.08 -2.90
CA VAL A 800 -9.33 -45.42 -2.06
C VAL A 800 -10.55 -45.72 -2.94
N MET A 801 -10.77 -44.96 -4.01
CA MET A 801 -11.87 -45.17 -4.94
C MET A 801 -11.77 -46.52 -5.68
N ILE A 802 -10.59 -46.89 -6.17
CA ILE A 802 -10.35 -48.16 -6.83
C ILE A 802 -10.48 -49.34 -5.82
N ASP A 803 -9.89 -49.21 -4.64
CA ASP A 803 -9.96 -50.23 -3.59
C ASP A 803 -11.42 -50.50 -3.17
N ARG A 804 -12.29 -49.47 -3.11
CA ARG A 804 -13.74 -49.64 -2.86
C ARG A 804 -14.47 -50.35 -3.98
N SER A 805 -14.07 -50.14 -5.24
CA SER A 805 -14.65 -50.79 -6.40
C SER A 805 -14.02 -52.17 -6.71
N SER A 806 -13.04 -52.61 -5.92
CA SER A 806 -12.24 -53.81 -6.22
C SER A 806 -13.06 -55.10 -6.37
N PHE A 807 -14.09 -55.26 -5.52
CA PHE A 807 -15.01 -56.40 -5.58
C PHE A 807 -15.81 -56.42 -6.91
N ASN A 808 -16.40 -55.29 -7.27
CA ASN A 808 -17.15 -55.20 -8.50
C ASN A 808 -16.26 -55.40 -9.73
N ILE A 809 -15.02 -54.92 -9.66
CA ILE A 809 -13.99 -55.12 -10.71
C ILE A 809 -13.63 -56.59 -10.85
N ALA A 810 -13.46 -57.31 -9.71
CA ALA A 810 -13.17 -58.73 -9.68
C ALA A 810 -14.36 -59.56 -10.28
N LEU A 811 -15.57 -59.20 -9.93
CA LEU A 811 -16.78 -59.86 -10.45
C LEU A 811 -16.87 -59.73 -11.97
N ILE A 812 -16.65 -58.54 -12.53
CA ILE A 812 -16.68 -58.25 -13.97
C ILE A 812 -15.56 -59.00 -14.69
N LYS A 813 -14.38 -59.12 -14.07
CA LYS A 813 -13.29 -59.97 -14.61
C LYS A 813 -13.66 -61.46 -14.69
N ILE A 814 -14.43 -61.96 -13.72
CA ILE A 814 -14.92 -63.37 -13.74
C ILE A 814 -15.92 -63.58 -14.90
N PHE A 815 -16.74 -62.57 -15.24
CA PHE A 815 -17.61 -62.61 -16.37
C PHE A 815 -16.88 -62.49 -17.73
N GLY A 816 -15.54 -62.57 -17.75
CA GLY A 816 -14.73 -62.64 -18.96
C GLY A 816 -14.31 -61.29 -19.59
N TYR A 817 -14.65 -60.15 -18.94
CA TYR A 817 -14.23 -58.86 -19.49
C TYR A 817 -12.70 -58.65 -19.41
N ARG A 818 -12.13 -58.16 -20.50
CA ARG A 818 -10.69 -57.88 -20.58
C ARG A 818 -10.30 -56.68 -19.76
N ASN A 819 -9.01 -56.64 -19.31
CA ASN A 819 -8.51 -55.51 -18.52
C ASN A 819 -8.70 -54.11 -19.18
N LYS A 820 -8.72 -54.06 -20.52
CA LYS A 820 -9.00 -52.79 -21.25
C LYS A 820 -10.45 -52.35 -21.11
N GLU A 821 -11.39 -53.31 -21.07
CA GLU A 821 -12.83 -53.02 -20.94
C GLU A 821 -13.15 -52.63 -19.48
N VAL A 822 -12.58 -53.33 -18.52
CA VAL A 822 -12.70 -52.99 -17.11
C VAL A 822 -12.15 -51.60 -16.83
N LYS A 823 -11.00 -51.23 -17.44
CA LYS A 823 -10.46 -49.86 -17.39
C LYS A 823 -11.48 -48.87 -17.91
N LYS A 824 -12.03 -49.11 -19.09
CA LYS A 824 -12.98 -48.21 -19.74
C LYS A 824 -14.28 -48.04 -18.94
N MET A 825 -14.71 -49.05 -18.21
CA MET A 825 -15.91 -49.02 -17.38
C MET A 825 -15.72 -48.26 -16.05
N TYR A 826 -14.63 -48.48 -15.34
CA TYR A 826 -14.42 -47.95 -14.00
C TYR A 826 -13.52 -46.72 -13.96
N LEU A 827 -12.40 -46.71 -14.69
CA LEU A 827 -11.46 -45.58 -14.62
C LEU A 827 -11.88 -44.38 -15.49
N ASP A 828 -12.44 -44.66 -16.68
CA ASP A 828 -12.91 -43.55 -17.52
C ASP A 828 -14.18 -42.86 -16.97
N GLY A 829 -14.95 -43.55 -16.09
CA GLY A 829 -16.07 -42.93 -15.34
C GLY A 829 -15.58 -41.90 -14.36
N ASN A 830 -14.42 -42.14 -13.75
CA ASN A 830 -13.81 -41.23 -12.79
C ASN A 830 -13.31 -39.93 -13.42
N PHE A 831 -12.97 -39.97 -14.70
CA PHE A 831 -12.61 -38.79 -15.48
C PHE A 831 -13.67 -37.69 -15.42
N TYR A 832 -14.95 -38.06 -15.59
CA TYR A 832 -16.05 -37.09 -15.51
C TYR A 832 -16.19 -36.46 -14.12
N ILE A 833 -15.97 -37.25 -13.06
CA ILE A 833 -16.02 -36.74 -11.68
C ILE A 833 -14.90 -35.73 -11.45
N ILE A 834 -13.67 -36.03 -11.88
CA ILE A 834 -12.52 -35.16 -11.73
C ILE A 834 -12.68 -33.90 -12.59
N THR A 835 -13.15 -34.04 -13.84
CA THR A 835 -13.36 -32.91 -14.75
C THR A 835 -14.41 -31.93 -14.20
N ILE A 836 -15.58 -32.44 -13.79
CA ILE A 836 -16.63 -31.59 -13.20
C ILE A 836 -16.14 -31.01 -11.87
N GLY A 837 -15.46 -31.82 -11.05
CA GLY A 837 -14.87 -31.36 -9.80
C GLY A 837 -13.85 -30.24 -10.01
N ALA A 838 -12.96 -30.34 -11.00
CA ALA A 838 -11.99 -29.31 -11.33
C ALA A 838 -12.67 -28.01 -11.81
N LEU A 839 -13.66 -28.12 -12.70
CA LEU A 839 -14.43 -26.96 -13.19
C LEU A 839 -15.12 -26.17 -12.06
N ILE A 840 -15.55 -26.86 -11.01
CA ILE A 840 -16.18 -26.21 -9.84
C ILE A 840 -15.10 -25.72 -8.85
N SER A 841 -14.07 -26.55 -8.63
CA SER A 841 -13.06 -26.26 -7.60
C SER A 841 -12.17 -25.06 -7.96
N ILE A 842 -11.80 -24.91 -9.25
CA ILE A 842 -10.89 -23.83 -9.69
C ILE A 842 -11.47 -22.43 -9.37
N PRO A 843 -12.68 -22.06 -9.84
CA PRO A 843 -13.22 -20.74 -9.53
C PRO A 843 -13.55 -20.57 -8.03
N LEU A 844 -13.96 -21.65 -7.36
CA LEU A 844 -14.27 -21.61 -5.95
C LEU A 844 -13.02 -21.42 -5.09
N THR A 845 -11.90 -22.08 -5.44
CA THR A 845 -10.63 -21.88 -4.73
C THR A 845 -10.08 -20.48 -4.98
N LYS A 846 -10.20 -19.95 -6.20
CA LYS A 846 -9.83 -18.56 -6.51
C LYS A 846 -10.61 -17.58 -5.65
N TRP A 847 -11.92 -17.68 -5.63
CA TRP A 847 -12.75 -16.80 -4.81
C TRP A 847 -12.44 -16.87 -3.30
N ILE A 848 -12.20 -18.09 -2.76
CA ILE A 848 -11.82 -18.23 -1.34
C ILE A 848 -10.47 -17.58 -1.07
N MET A 849 -9.52 -17.74 -1.97
CA MET A 849 -8.20 -17.11 -1.81
C MET A 849 -8.31 -15.58 -1.90
N ASP A 850 -9.03 -15.03 -2.85
CA ASP A 850 -9.26 -13.57 -2.95
C ASP A 850 -9.79 -12.99 -1.64
N VAL A 851 -10.77 -13.67 -1.03
CA VAL A 851 -11.34 -13.25 0.26
C VAL A 851 -10.35 -13.42 1.43
N ALA A 852 -9.57 -14.49 1.43
CA ALA A 852 -8.61 -14.77 2.51
C ALA A 852 -7.37 -13.87 2.44
N TYR A 853 -6.96 -13.47 1.24
CA TYR A 853 -5.79 -12.63 1.02
C TYR A 853 -6.01 -11.17 1.40
N GLU A 854 -7.21 -10.65 1.23
CA GLU A 854 -7.50 -9.25 1.46
C GLU A 854 -7.08 -8.79 2.87
N PRO A 855 -7.50 -9.42 3.97
CA PRO A 855 -7.06 -9.03 5.31
C PRO A 855 -5.60 -9.38 5.63
N ALA A 856 -4.99 -10.32 4.90
CA ALA A 856 -3.64 -10.80 5.20
C ALA A 856 -2.54 -10.03 4.46
N PHE A 857 -2.82 -9.56 3.25
CA PHE A 857 -1.83 -8.95 2.36
C PHE A 857 -2.01 -7.44 2.21
N VAL A 858 -3.25 -6.97 2.13
CA VAL A 858 -3.53 -5.55 1.90
C VAL A 858 -2.89 -4.63 2.95
N PRO A 859 -2.86 -4.97 4.25
CA PRO A 859 -2.26 -4.10 5.25
C PRO A 859 -0.76 -3.81 5.02
N ASN A 860 -0.01 -4.80 4.54
CA ASN A 860 1.45 -4.79 4.55
C ASN A 860 2.09 -4.41 3.19
N ILE A 861 1.28 -4.06 2.19
CA ILE A 861 1.78 -3.74 0.85
C ILE A 861 1.46 -2.30 0.52
N ALA A 862 2.48 -1.50 0.20
CA ALA A 862 2.35 -0.07 -0.12
C ALA A 862 1.86 0.20 -1.56
N CYS A 863 1.14 -0.74 -2.18
CA CYS A 863 0.51 -0.55 -3.48
C CYS A 863 -0.85 -1.24 -3.57
N GLY A 864 -1.66 -0.83 -4.55
CA GLY A 864 -2.88 -1.53 -4.92
C GLY A 864 -2.58 -2.62 -5.94
N ILE A 865 -3.16 -3.81 -5.75
CA ILE A 865 -2.87 -4.97 -6.60
C ILE A 865 -4.10 -5.38 -7.40
N ASP A 866 -3.95 -5.48 -8.72
CA ASP A 866 -4.94 -6.14 -9.58
C ASP A 866 -4.96 -7.65 -9.29
N LYS A 867 -6.09 -8.15 -8.75
CA LYS A 867 -6.30 -9.56 -8.39
C LYS A 867 -6.74 -10.42 -9.58
N SER A 868 -6.83 -9.87 -10.78
CA SER A 868 -7.36 -10.60 -11.93
C SER A 868 -6.41 -11.70 -12.41
N PHE A 869 -6.99 -12.89 -12.70
CA PHE A 869 -6.27 -13.97 -13.34
C PHE A 869 -6.48 -13.91 -14.85
N PRO A 870 -5.43 -14.02 -15.67
CA PRO A 870 -5.57 -14.17 -17.10
C PRO A 870 -6.29 -15.48 -17.42
N PHE A 871 -7.21 -15.45 -18.38
CA PHE A 871 -8.05 -16.61 -18.73
C PHE A 871 -7.25 -17.88 -19.06
N TRP A 872 -6.10 -17.74 -19.70
CA TRP A 872 -5.22 -18.87 -20.00
C TRP A 872 -4.73 -19.62 -18.75
N MET A 873 -4.61 -18.96 -17.61
CA MET A 873 -4.17 -19.56 -16.36
C MET A 873 -5.20 -20.54 -15.80
N TYR A 874 -6.49 -20.23 -15.90
CA TYR A 874 -7.57 -21.17 -15.57
C TYR A 874 -7.49 -22.43 -16.43
N LEU A 875 -7.20 -22.27 -17.73
CA LEU A 875 -7.01 -23.39 -18.65
C LEU A 875 -5.75 -24.21 -18.32
N ALA A 876 -4.66 -23.56 -17.94
CA ALA A 876 -3.41 -24.22 -17.56
C ALA A 876 -3.58 -25.06 -16.29
N ILE A 877 -4.24 -24.51 -15.25
CA ILE A 877 -4.56 -25.24 -14.02
C ILE A 877 -5.44 -26.46 -14.33
N PHE A 878 -6.49 -26.26 -15.11
CA PHE A 878 -7.39 -27.34 -15.52
C PHE A 878 -6.64 -28.43 -16.30
N ALA A 879 -5.83 -28.07 -17.28
CA ALA A 879 -5.01 -29.00 -18.02
C ALA A 879 -3.99 -29.75 -17.12
N GLY A 880 -3.34 -29.03 -16.19
CA GLY A 880 -2.44 -29.61 -15.20
C GLY A 880 -3.11 -30.69 -14.34
N ILE A 881 -4.31 -30.41 -13.83
CA ILE A 881 -5.11 -31.38 -13.07
C ILE A 881 -5.41 -32.64 -13.91
N LEU A 882 -5.81 -32.46 -15.17
CA LEU A 882 -6.08 -33.60 -16.06
C LEU A 882 -4.82 -34.41 -16.40
N ILE A 883 -3.70 -33.74 -16.65
CA ILE A 883 -2.42 -34.42 -16.89
C ILE A 883 -2.02 -35.26 -15.66
N LEU A 884 -2.06 -34.67 -14.47
CA LEU A 884 -1.77 -35.40 -13.25
C LEU A 884 -2.74 -36.56 -13.01
N TYR A 885 -4.02 -36.35 -13.30
CA TYR A 885 -5.02 -37.43 -13.26
C TYR A 885 -4.64 -38.59 -14.19
N PHE A 886 -4.26 -38.34 -15.45
CA PHE A 886 -3.87 -39.37 -16.36
C PHE A 886 -2.59 -40.11 -15.95
N ILE A 887 -1.60 -39.39 -15.38
CA ILE A 887 -0.37 -39.98 -14.84
C ILE A 887 -0.71 -40.94 -13.68
N ILE A 888 -1.45 -40.46 -12.69
CA ILE A 888 -1.84 -41.27 -11.52
C ILE A 888 -2.71 -42.45 -11.94
N ASN A 889 -3.64 -42.24 -12.87
CA ASN A 889 -4.49 -43.28 -13.43
C ASN A 889 -3.66 -44.38 -14.10
N HIS A 890 -2.63 -44.00 -14.87
CA HIS A 890 -1.72 -44.96 -15.49
C HIS A 890 -0.96 -45.81 -14.45
N LEU A 891 -0.48 -45.20 -13.38
CA LEU A 891 0.18 -45.91 -12.29
C LEU A 891 -0.75 -46.90 -11.58
N LEU A 892 -2.01 -46.51 -11.37
CA LEU A 892 -3.00 -47.35 -10.69
C LEU A 892 -3.53 -48.50 -11.55
N ILE A 893 -3.51 -48.38 -12.90
CA ILE A 893 -3.89 -49.45 -13.83
C ILE A 893 -3.00 -50.68 -13.64
N ARG A 894 -1.70 -50.50 -13.38
CA ARG A 894 -0.77 -51.61 -13.11
C ARG A 894 -1.23 -52.45 -11.94
N ARG A 895 -1.89 -51.85 -10.94
CA ARG A 895 -2.44 -52.52 -9.77
C ARG A 895 -3.70 -53.34 -10.14
N ILE A 896 -4.60 -52.78 -10.92
CA ILE A 896 -5.82 -53.47 -11.39
C ILE A 896 -5.46 -54.71 -12.24
N ARG A 897 -4.40 -54.65 -13.05
CA ARG A 897 -3.89 -55.80 -13.79
C ARG A 897 -3.43 -56.94 -12.90
N LYS A 898 -2.84 -56.63 -11.74
CA LYS A 898 -2.32 -57.62 -10.75
C LYS A 898 -3.41 -58.13 -9.80
N MET A 899 -4.64 -57.64 -9.85
CA MET A 899 -5.75 -58.18 -9.04
C MET A 899 -6.14 -59.56 -9.53
N VAL A 900 -5.97 -60.60 -8.68
CA VAL A 900 -6.46 -61.96 -8.85
C VAL A 900 -7.89 -62.03 -8.37
N PRO A 901 -8.89 -62.27 -9.25
CA PRO A 901 -10.31 -62.28 -8.85
C PRO A 901 -10.63 -63.27 -7.72
N ALA A 902 -10.01 -64.42 -7.73
CA ALA A 902 -10.21 -65.47 -6.71
C ALA A 902 -9.78 -65.03 -5.28
N GLU A 903 -8.68 -64.23 -5.14
CA GLU A 903 -8.25 -63.68 -3.84
C GLU A 903 -9.20 -62.62 -3.29
N VAL A 904 -9.74 -61.78 -4.20
CA VAL A 904 -10.67 -60.71 -3.81
C VAL A 904 -11.99 -61.30 -3.31
N LEU A 905 -12.47 -62.37 -3.94
CA LEU A 905 -13.68 -63.09 -3.53
C LEU A 905 -13.49 -63.84 -2.23
N LYS A 906 -12.37 -64.58 -2.11
CA LYS A 906 -12.03 -65.35 -0.90
C LYS A 906 -11.90 -64.53 0.39
N ASN A 907 -11.50 -63.25 0.25
CA ASN A 907 -11.41 -62.34 1.40
C ASN A 907 -12.79 -61.81 1.86
N ARG A 908 -13.88 -62.17 1.19
CA ARG A 908 -15.23 -61.79 1.53
C ARG A 908 -16.13 -62.93 1.98
N GLU A 909 -15.75 -64.16 1.67
CA GLU A 909 -16.30 -65.34 2.33
C GLU A 909 -15.61 -65.58 3.69
#